data_abb2c08d693b92ebedd2d470845d81d1
#
_entry.id   abb2c08d693b92ebedd2d470845d81d1
#
_cell.length_a   1.000
_cell.length_b   1.000
_cell.length_c   1.000
_cell.angle_alpha   90.00
_cell.angle_beta   90.00
_cell.angle_gamma   90.00
#
_symmetry.space_group_name_H-M   'P 1'
#
loop_
_entity.id
_entity.type
_entity.pdbx_description
1 polymer ?
#
loop_
_entity_poly.entity_id
_entity_poly.type
_entity_poly.pdbx_seq_one_letter_code
_entity_poly.pdbx_strand_id
1 'polypeptide(L)'
;MLIVAIAMAIVGCSTKKNTAGSRFWHSFNARYNTYYNGHQAFIDGNLEKEKGNKDNYTELIPLYAVGNKTSREIGKSNYERTVEKMEKAIHRHSIKEKGKEQNPFLWKAWLMMGKAQFQMGQFEEGAATFSYMARLYQGQPLMSGLARAWLAKCYTELDWRYDAEDVIRNMSRDSMDFRAVKDWDYTYANYYIRTAEYTKAIPYLQKAIKHEKRKVQKARELYLLGQIHNLMGNQQEAYKAFGRVIRCSPPYELEFNARIAQTEVLAKNNGKQMIGKLKRMAANDNNAEYLDQVYYAIGNIYMAQGDTLQAIAAYEKGNKKSTRNGIEKGVLLLTLGNIYWEMEKFGDAQRCYGEAIGLLDKDRKDYEELSQRSKILDELAPYTEAIHLQDSLLELSQMTEADRNKAIDRVIDALKKKEKEERDAQLEAEAEAQQARNNRNNSNANRNRTPQAPTAQKKGDGTWYFYNPTAVSQGKTDFQREWGRRDNVDDWQRINHTVVRMSSSDDEMETDSIATDSIADMTNVTARPKDARYQRDARNDSIKSAPVDSAAQDPHKREYYLAQIPFTDEQKAACHEIIQNGLFHAGIILKDKMDRLAVSERYLCRLTADYPDYEHNDEALYHLWLLYSRLGNTAKAADCLARMQQDYPESEWTLLISDPLYAENARFGEQIEDSLYTATYEAFKTDRADVVKQNAELSATRFSQGANRDKFLFISGLSLLNEGDGDGCMEQLKEVVEKFPESEVSKMAGMIIKGVQEGRRLHGGKFDIDDVWTQRDVVLSGDSTAVDTLSTERDDHYLFMLVYSPDSVNQNQLLFELARYNFTNFLVRNFEIQIDQDRELNRMMVSGFQSYDEALQYARMLYDNEQLRNHTAGTMRLIVSEKNLPSLGTKYSYDEYQLFYERELAPMEVSKDNLLINPESIDAPDVEDIVPEQPVEPQTPATKKKQQSAFDFDDDFW
;
A
#
# COMPACT_ATOMS: atom_id res chain seq x y z
N MET A 1 43.43 48.75 -25.12
CA MET A 1 41.96 48.53 -25.10
C MET A 1 41.61 47.05 -24.94
N LEU A 2 42.15 46.11 -25.75
CA LEU A 2 41.80 44.70 -25.59
C LEU A 2 42.21 44.07 -24.23
N ILE A 3 43.38 44.37 -23.73
CA ILE A 3 43.87 43.91 -22.43
C ILE A 3 43.01 44.45 -21.24
N VAL A 4 42.56 45.72 -21.35
CA VAL A 4 41.66 46.31 -20.36
C VAL A 4 40.28 45.66 -20.41
N ALA A 5 39.80 45.29 -21.60
CA ALA A 5 38.54 44.58 -21.76
C ALA A 5 38.62 43.12 -21.22
N ILE A 6 39.75 42.45 -21.43
CA ILE A 6 40.02 41.11 -20.87
C ILE A 6 40.19 41.19 -19.35
N ALA A 7 40.89 42.19 -18.82
CA ALA A 7 41.02 42.41 -17.38
C ALA A 7 39.68 42.77 -16.69
N MET A 8 38.82 43.55 -17.36
CA MET A 8 37.45 43.81 -16.89
C MET A 8 36.57 42.55 -16.95
N ALA A 9 36.74 41.66 -17.92
CA ALA A 9 36.03 40.38 -17.99
C ALA A 9 36.43 39.43 -16.85
N ILE A 10 37.72 39.41 -16.45
CA ILE A 10 38.24 38.58 -15.36
C ILE A 10 37.76 39.08 -13.96
N VAL A 11 37.61 40.42 -13.79
CA VAL A 11 37.13 41.01 -12.53
C VAL A 11 35.62 40.81 -12.33
N GLY A 12 34.86 40.56 -13.41
CA GLY A 12 33.42 40.33 -13.37
C GLY A 12 32.96 38.90 -12.95
N CYS A 13 33.92 37.96 -12.81
CA CYS A 13 33.61 36.53 -12.66
C CYS A 13 33.44 36.08 -11.18
N SER A 14 33.48 36.98 -10.20
CA SER A 14 33.38 36.61 -8.79
C SER A 14 31.93 36.72 -8.26
N THR A 15 31.36 35.62 -7.73
CA THR A 15 30.07 35.62 -7.00
C THR A 15 30.11 36.38 -5.67
N LYS A 16 31.33 36.63 -5.12
CA LYS A 16 31.53 37.40 -3.88
C LYS A 16 31.29 38.91 -4.07
N LYS A 17 31.21 39.41 -5.31
CA LYS A 17 31.03 40.84 -5.60
C LYS A 17 29.67 41.10 -6.26
N ASN A 18 28.81 41.86 -5.61
CA ASN A 18 27.51 42.29 -6.16
C ASN A 18 27.69 43.54 -7.07
N THR A 19 28.15 43.34 -8.29
CA THR A 19 28.22 44.40 -9.33
C THR A 19 27.27 44.09 -10.48
N ALA A 20 26.87 45.13 -11.22
CA ALA A 20 26.02 44.96 -12.40
C ALA A 20 26.62 44.00 -13.44
N GLY A 21 27.94 44.07 -13.64
CA GLY A 21 28.68 43.18 -14.53
C GLY A 21 28.68 41.71 -14.03
N SER A 22 28.93 41.51 -12.73
CA SER A 22 28.85 40.18 -12.12
C SER A 22 27.44 39.58 -12.23
N ARG A 23 26.41 40.35 -11.86
CA ARG A 23 25.01 39.89 -12.01
C ARG A 23 24.66 39.50 -13.45
N PHE A 24 25.06 40.34 -14.43
CA PHE A 24 24.81 40.05 -15.83
C PHE A 24 25.54 38.78 -16.26
N TRP A 25 26.84 38.66 -15.98
CA TRP A 25 27.66 37.51 -16.38
C TRP A 25 27.13 36.19 -15.75
N HIS A 26 26.87 36.16 -14.48
CA HIS A 26 26.35 34.97 -13.80
C HIS A 26 24.92 34.65 -14.26
N SER A 27 24.08 35.64 -14.48
CA SER A 27 22.73 35.45 -15.03
C SER A 27 22.76 34.87 -16.46
N PHE A 28 23.65 35.39 -17.30
CA PHE A 28 23.79 34.92 -18.67
C PHE A 28 24.31 33.47 -18.72
N ASN A 29 25.37 33.15 -17.98
CA ASN A 29 25.91 31.79 -17.95
C ASN A 29 24.95 30.79 -17.30
N ALA A 30 24.28 31.14 -16.22
CA ALA A 30 23.25 30.29 -15.61
C ALA A 30 22.17 29.95 -16.65
N ARG A 31 21.68 30.95 -17.40
CA ARG A 31 20.58 30.78 -18.35
C ARG A 31 20.96 29.89 -19.55
N TYR A 32 22.03 30.20 -20.24
CA TYR A 32 22.32 29.61 -21.57
C TYR A 32 23.17 28.33 -21.53
N ASN A 33 23.61 27.90 -20.36
CA ASN A 33 24.37 26.66 -20.19
C ASN A 33 23.62 25.69 -19.27
N THR A 34 23.75 25.88 -17.97
CA THR A 34 23.30 24.89 -16.98
C THR A 34 21.79 24.79 -16.91
N TYR A 35 21.09 25.94 -16.82
CA TYR A 35 19.63 25.96 -16.80
C TYR A 35 19.03 25.42 -18.10
N TYR A 36 19.54 25.81 -19.26
CA TYR A 36 19.02 25.32 -20.54
C TYR A 36 19.04 23.79 -20.62
N ASN A 37 20.18 23.18 -20.27
CA ASN A 37 20.31 21.72 -20.31
C ASN A 37 19.38 21.02 -19.28
N GLY A 38 19.22 21.57 -18.09
CA GLY A 38 18.29 21.03 -17.12
C GLY A 38 16.83 21.24 -17.53
N HIS A 39 16.49 22.40 -18.13
CA HIS A 39 15.16 22.65 -18.67
C HIS A 39 14.79 21.68 -19.79
N GLN A 40 15.75 21.38 -20.69
CA GLN A 40 15.52 20.39 -21.74
C GLN A 40 15.24 19.00 -21.12
N ALA A 41 16.03 18.57 -20.14
CA ALA A 41 15.79 17.32 -19.43
C ALA A 41 14.41 17.30 -18.75
N PHE A 42 13.96 18.42 -18.16
CA PHE A 42 12.62 18.53 -17.57
C PHE A 42 11.51 18.35 -18.63
N ILE A 43 11.68 18.93 -19.80
CA ILE A 43 10.73 18.75 -20.92
C ILE A 43 10.67 17.29 -21.35
N ASP A 44 11.85 16.66 -21.53
CA ASP A 44 11.95 15.26 -21.95
C ASP A 44 11.29 14.33 -20.90
N GLY A 45 11.51 14.59 -19.60
CA GLY A 45 10.85 13.87 -18.51
C GLY A 45 9.31 14.03 -18.53
N ASN A 46 8.82 15.25 -18.79
CA ASN A 46 7.37 15.48 -18.93
C ASN A 46 6.75 14.76 -20.14
N LEU A 47 7.45 14.74 -21.26
CA LEU A 47 6.99 14.02 -22.47
C LEU A 47 6.98 12.52 -22.25
N GLU A 48 7.96 11.99 -21.56
CA GLU A 48 8.02 10.59 -21.18
C GLU A 48 6.88 10.23 -20.23
N LYS A 49 6.65 11.07 -19.22
CA LYS A 49 5.53 10.91 -18.28
C LYS A 49 4.17 10.99 -18.97
N GLU A 50 3.97 11.93 -19.87
CA GLU A 50 2.71 12.06 -20.63
C GLU A 50 2.42 10.83 -21.49
N LYS A 51 3.46 10.18 -22.04
CA LYS A 51 3.33 8.96 -22.86
C LYS A 51 3.14 7.70 -22.00
N GLY A 52 3.78 7.64 -20.85
CA GLY A 52 3.83 6.44 -20.01
C GLY A 52 2.76 6.40 -18.91
N ASN A 53 2.18 7.54 -18.54
CA ASN A 53 1.18 7.59 -17.48
C ASN A 53 -0.10 6.83 -17.88
N LYS A 54 -0.52 5.95 -16.98
CA LYS A 54 -1.81 5.25 -17.06
C LYS A 54 -2.66 5.67 -15.88
N ASP A 55 -3.80 6.27 -16.16
CA ASP A 55 -4.76 6.66 -15.12
C ASP A 55 -5.69 5.48 -14.80
N ASN A 56 -6.06 5.35 -13.54
CA ASN A 56 -7.11 4.44 -13.10
C ASN A 56 -8.47 5.14 -13.27
N TYR A 57 -9.20 4.78 -14.31
CA TYR A 57 -10.50 5.39 -14.61
C TYR A 57 -11.65 4.87 -13.74
N THR A 58 -11.41 3.85 -12.94
CA THR A 58 -12.41 3.32 -11.99
C THR A 58 -12.55 4.19 -10.75
N GLU A 59 -11.56 5.04 -10.51
CA GLU A 59 -11.51 6.01 -9.41
C GLU A 59 -11.46 7.44 -9.94
N LEU A 60 -11.52 8.42 -9.01
CA LEU A 60 -11.31 9.81 -9.37
C LEU A 60 -9.85 9.99 -9.79
N ILE A 61 -9.62 10.30 -11.08
CA ILE A 61 -8.23 10.49 -11.55
C ILE A 61 -7.59 11.70 -10.86
N PRO A 62 -6.31 11.64 -10.50
CA PRO A 62 -5.62 12.76 -9.89
C PRO A 62 -5.44 13.91 -10.90
N LEU A 63 -5.49 15.15 -10.42
CA LEU A 63 -5.25 16.32 -11.25
C LEU A 63 -3.85 16.28 -11.88
N TYR A 64 -2.85 15.85 -11.10
CA TYR A 64 -1.49 15.62 -11.56
C TYR A 64 -1.20 14.11 -11.66
N ALA A 65 -0.45 13.72 -12.69
CA ALA A 65 -0.04 12.32 -12.89
C ALA A 65 0.75 11.74 -11.69
N VAL A 66 1.44 12.58 -10.95
CA VAL A 66 2.22 12.20 -9.75
C VAL A 66 1.38 11.65 -8.59
N GLY A 67 0.08 11.84 -8.62
CA GLY A 67 -0.85 11.21 -7.68
C GLY A 67 -0.79 9.68 -7.72
N ASN A 68 -0.40 9.09 -8.87
CA ASN A 68 -0.18 7.65 -9.01
C ASN A 68 1.27 7.32 -8.68
N LYS A 69 1.54 6.39 -7.76
CA LYS A 69 2.91 6.01 -7.37
C LYS A 69 3.73 5.50 -8.56
N THR A 70 3.15 4.67 -9.43
CA THR A 70 3.80 4.16 -10.64
C THR A 70 4.22 5.26 -11.60
N SER A 71 3.46 6.36 -11.67
CA SER A 71 3.78 7.49 -12.54
C SER A 71 4.93 8.35 -12.01
N ARG A 72 5.31 8.23 -10.73
CA ARG A 72 6.44 8.94 -10.13
C ARG A 72 7.76 8.46 -10.71
N GLU A 73 7.88 7.17 -11.02
CA GLU A 73 9.09 6.57 -11.59
C GLU A 73 9.29 6.92 -13.08
N ILE A 74 8.21 7.30 -13.79
CA ILE A 74 8.30 7.64 -15.21
C ILE A 74 9.04 8.97 -15.41
N GLY A 75 10.11 8.95 -16.19
CA GLY A 75 10.94 10.12 -16.45
C GLY A 75 11.89 10.51 -15.32
N LYS A 76 12.04 9.69 -14.29
CA LYS A 76 12.85 9.96 -13.09
C LYS A 76 14.28 10.37 -13.43
N SER A 77 14.98 9.66 -14.29
CA SER A 77 16.37 9.99 -14.69
C SER A 77 16.48 11.39 -15.32
N ASN A 78 15.48 11.80 -16.09
CA ASN A 78 15.42 13.14 -16.67
C ASN A 78 15.16 14.23 -15.61
N TYR A 79 14.33 13.94 -14.60
CA TYR A 79 14.10 14.87 -13.51
C TYR A 79 15.29 14.95 -12.56
N GLU A 80 15.97 13.85 -12.25
CA GLU A 80 17.21 13.83 -11.47
C GLU A 80 18.28 14.66 -12.16
N ARG A 81 18.45 14.47 -13.49
CA ARG A 81 19.34 15.32 -14.26
C ARG A 81 18.94 16.80 -14.23
N THR A 82 17.64 17.08 -14.17
CA THR A 82 17.14 18.45 -13.99
C THR A 82 17.59 19.01 -12.64
N VAL A 83 17.38 18.29 -11.56
CA VAL A 83 17.78 18.69 -10.20
C VAL A 83 19.28 18.96 -10.16
N GLU A 84 20.12 17.99 -10.61
CA GLU A 84 21.59 18.16 -10.67
C GLU A 84 22.01 19.46 -11.40
N LYS A 85 21.39 19.73 -12.55
CA LYS A 85 21.73 20.95 -13.33
C LYS A 85 21.26 22.23 -12.65
N MET A 86 20.09 22.20 -11.98
CA MET A 86 19.59 23.36 -11.25
C MET A 86 20.44 23.64 -10.00
N GLU A 87 20.80 22.64 -9.25
CA GLU A 87 21.74 22.74 -8.12
C GLU A 87 23.08 23.33 -8.56
N LYS A 88 23.65 22.79 -9.65
CA LYS A 88 24.89 23.32 -10.24
C LYS A 88 24.76 24.77 -10.68
N ALA A 89 23.60 25.17 -11.24
CA ALA A 89 23.34 26.56 -11.59
C ALA A 89 23.28 27.47 -10.38
N ILE A 90 22.59 27.03 -9.32
CA ILE A 90 22.45 27.76 -8.07
C ILE A 90 23.80 27.90 -7.39
N HIS A 91 24.53 26.78 -7.20
CA HIS A 91 25.82 26.78 -6.53
C HIS A 91 26.86 27.68 -7.22
N ARG A 92 26.93 27.62 -8.56
CA ARG A 92 27.94 28.38 -9.32
C ARG A 92 27.61 29.84 -9.57
N HIS A 93 26.33 30.22 -9.56
CA HIS A 93 25.91 31.53 -10.04
C HIS A 93 25.09 32.34 -9.02
N SER A 94 24.93 31.85 -7.79
CA SER A 94 24.27 32.60 -6.71
C SER A 94 25.14 33.77 -6.24
N ILE A 95 24.54 34.94 -6.14
CA ILE A 95 25.14 36.16 -5.59
C ILE A 95 24.27 36.60 -4.43
N LYS A 96 24.66 36.20 -3.20
CA LYS A 96 23.88 36.53 -1.99
C LYS A 96 24.43 37.78 -1.32
N GLU A 97 23.53 38.71 -1.02
CA GLU A 97 23.83 39.88 -0.22
C GLU A 97 22.71 40.11 0.81
N LYS A 98 23.06 40.16 2.10
CA LYS A 98 22.13 40.36 3.21
C LYS A 98 20.94 39.38 3.18
N GLY A 99 21.20 38.10 2.87
CA GLY A 99 20.20 37.05 2.83
C GLY A 99 19.28 37.08 1.59
N LYS A 100 19.55 37.96 0.62
CA LYS A 100 18.76 38.07 -0.63
C LYS A 100 19.58 37.67 -1.84
N GLU A 101 18.96 36.93 -2.76
CA GLU A 101 19.57 36.58 -4.03
C GLU A 101 19.56 37.81 -4.98
N GLN A 102 20.73 38.15 -5.50
CA GLN A 102 20.93 39.30 -6.39
C GLN A 102 20.99 38.91 -7.86
N ASN A 103 21.16 37.63 -8.18
CA ASN A 103 21.11 37.14 -9.56
C ASN A 103 19.64 37.08 -10.03
N PRO A 104 19.24 37.92 -10.99
CA PRO A 104 17.84 38.08 -11.37
C PRO A 104 17.25 36.83 -12.07
N PHE A 105 18.07 35.85 -12.45
CA PHE A 105 17.63 34.67 -13.18
C PHE A 105 17.46 33.43 -12.30
N LEU A 106 18.16 33.29 -11.18
CA LEU A 106 18.23 32.05 -10.42
C LEU A 106 16.91 31.60 -9.80
N TRP A 107 15.95 32.49 -9.59
CA TRP A 107 14.61 32.07 -9.16
C TRP A 107 13.98 31.01 -10.07
N LYS A 108 14.31 31.02 -11.39
CA LYS A 108 13.84 30.01 -12.34
C LYS A 108 14.50 28.65 -12.09
N ALA A 109 15.76 28.64 -11.64
CA ALA A 109 16.44 27.42 -11.28
C ALA A 109 15.82 26.79 -10.01
N TRP A 110 15.60 27.59 -8.99
CA TRP A 110 14.90 27.14 -7.78
C TRP A 110 13.51 26.58 -8.08
N LEU A 111 12.71 27.30 -8.85
CA LEU A 111 11.38 26.88 -9.25
C LEU A 111 11.42 25.56 -10.05
N MET A 112 12.38 25.42 -10.96
CA MET A 112 12.52 24.24 -11.82
C MET A 112 12.96 23.02 -10.99
N MET A 113 13.87 23.20 -10.04
CA MET A 113 14.33 22.14 -9.14
C MET A 113 13.15 21.58 -8.33
N GLY A 114 12.40 22.43 -7.63
CA GLY A 114 11.24 21.96 -6.87
C GLY A 114 10.15 21.34 -7.75
N LYS A 115 9.95 21.83 -8.98
CA LYS A 115 9.04 21.20 -9.95
C LYS A 115 9.50 19.79 -10.34
N ALA A 116 10.80 19.57 -10.53
CA ALA A 116 11.35 18.26 -10.85
C ALA A 116 11.20 17.29 -9.66
N GLN A 117 11.50 17.75 -8.44
CA GLN A 117 11.26 16.99 -7.21
C GLN A 117 9.78 16.60 -7.07
N PHE A 118 8.86 17.55 -7.28
CA PHE A 118 7.42 17.26 -7.29
C PHE A 118 7.03 16.20 -8.32
N GLN A 119 7.61 16.24 -9.53
CA GLN A 119 7.32 15.26 -10.57
C GLN A 119 7.83 13.85 -10.24
N MET A 120 8.87 13.71 -9.45
CA MET A 120 9.39 12.44 -8.94
C MET A 120 8.60 11.92 -7.71
N GLY A 121 7.68 12.73 -7.16
CA GLY A 121 6.96 12.40 -5.94
C GLY A 121 7.75 12.68 -4.65
N GLN A 122 8.90 13.34 -4.77
CA GLN A 122 9.70 13.84 -3.65
C GLN A 122 9.06 15.15 -3.14
N PHE A 123 7.91 15.02 -2.49
CA PHE A 123 7.11 16.17 -2.09
C PHE A 123 7.71 16.92 -0.90
N GLU A 124 8.40 16.23 -0.03
CA GLU A 124 9.07 16.81 1.14
C GLU A 124 10.24 17.70 0.71
N GLU A 125 11.12 17.17 -0.15
CA GLU A 125 12.23 17.94 -0.74
C GLU A 125 11.72 19.10 -1.59
N GLY A 126 10.66 18.86 -2.36
CA GLY A 126 9.99 19.91 -3.12
C GLY A 126 9.44 21.01 -2.23
N ALA A 127 8.79 20.64 -1.12
CA ALA A 127 8.28 21.58 -0.13
C ALA A 127 9.41 22.39 0.54
N ALA A 128 10.52 21.73 0.92
CA ALA A 128 11.70 22.40 1.45
C ALA A 128 12.28 23.41 0.45
N THR A 129 12.42 23.01 -0.82
CA THR A 129 12.89 23.87 -1.91
C THR A 129 11.98 25.09 -2.10
N PHE A 130 10.66 24.91 -2.13
CA PHE A 130 9.71 25.99 -2.33
C PHE A 130 9.57 26.90 -1.09
N SER A 131 9.65 26.34 0.11
CA SER A 131 9.66 27.12 1.35
C SER A 131 10.89 28.03 1.41
N TYR A 132 12.07 27.50 1.08
CA TYR A 132 13.29 28.28 0.97
C TYR A 132 13.18 29.38 -0.10
N MET A 133 12.68 29.03 -1.29
CA MET A 133 12.47 30.00 -2.37
C MET A 133 11.49 31.13 -1.95
N ALA A 134 10.39 30.77 -1.28
CA ALA A 134 9.40 31.77 -0.83
C ALA A 134 10.02 32.79 0.14
N ARG A 135 10.90 32.34 1.02
CA ARG A 135 11.64 33.18 1.97
C ARG A 135 12.72 34.03 1.27
N LEU A 136 13.52 33.38 0.40
CA LEU A 136 14.59 34.08 -0.33
C LEU A 136 14.08 35.23 -1.19
N TYR A 137 12.88 35.09 -1.75
CA TYR A 137 12.24 36.09 -2.63
C TYR A 137 11.02 36.77 -1.99
N GLN A 138 10.94 36.86 -0.66
CA GLN A 138 9.80 37.40 0.09
C GLN A 138 9.33 38.79 -0.39
N GLY A 139 10.25 39.67 -0.84
CA GLY A 139 9.93 40.98 -1.35
C GLY A 139 9.50 41.02 -2.84
N GLN A 140 9.34 39.88 -3.49
CA GLN A 140 9.06 39.79 -4.92
C GLN A 140 7.76 39.01 -5.16
N PRO A 141 6.59 39.68 -5.37
CA PRO A 141 5.28 39.03 -5.36
C PRO A 141 5.13 37.87 -6.35
N LEU A 142 5.74 37.97 -7.54
CA LEU A 142 5.71 36.89 -8.53
C LEU A 142 6.42 35.65 -8.03
N MET A 143 7.66 35.80 -7.61
CA MET A 143 8.53 34.65 -7.25
C MET A 143 8.06 34.00 -5.97
N SER A 144 7.74 34.80 -4.95
CA SER A 144 7.17 34.31 -3.71
C SER A 144 5.78 33.68 -3.91
N GLY A 145 4.94 34.27 -4.78
CA GLY A 145 3.62 33.71 -5.10
C GLY A 145 3.70 32.35 -5.80
N LEU A 146 4.61 32.18 -6.78
CA LEU A 146 4.84 30.91 -7.43
C LEU A 146 5.39 29.86 -6.45
N ALA A 147 6.37 30.24 -5.63
CA ALA A 147 6.94 29.32 -4.62
C ALA A 147 5.88 28.82 -3.64
N ARG A 148 5.06 29.72 -3.08
CA ARG A 148 3.97 29.36 -2.17
C ARG A 148 2.89 28.51 -2.84
N ALA A 149 2.57 28.76 -4.13
CA ALA A 149 1.61 27.93 -4.86
C ALA A 149 2.10 26.48 -4.96
N TRP A 150 3.37 26.27 -5.31
CA TRP A 150 3.95 24.94 -5.39
C TRP A 150 4.19 24.30 -4.02
N LEU A 151 4.50 25.09 -2.99
CA LEU A 151 4.57 24.63 -1.62
C LEU A 151 3.23 24.04 -1.16
N ALA A 152 2.14 24.78 -1.38
CA ALA A 152 0.79 24.28 -1.06
C ALA A 152 0.42 23.01 -1.85
N LYS A 153 0.90 22.87 -3.11
CA LYS A 153 0.74 21.62 -3.88
C LYS A 153 1.46 20.45 -3.22
N CYS A 154 2.71 20.64 -2.78
CA CYS A 154 3.47 19.62 -2.08
C CYS A 154 2.76 19.19 -0.79
N TYR A 155 2.35 20.14 0.05
CA TYR A 155 1.60 19.86 1.28
C TYR A 155 0.29 19.12 1.01
N THR A 156 -0.41 19.47 -0.08
CA THR A 156 -1.64 18.77 -0.48
C THR A 156 -1.37 17.32 -0.87
N GLU A 157 -0.27 17.02 -1.56
CA GLU A 157 0.09 15.65 -1.94
C GLU A 157 0.62 14.82 -0.76
N LEU A 158 1.19 15.46 0.27
CA LEU A 158 1.58 14.85 1.55
C LEU A 158 0.39 14.64 2.50
N ASP A 159 -0.81 15.11 2.15
CA ASP A 159 -2.00 15.15 3.02
C ASP A 159 -1.84 16.03 4.28
N TRP A 160 -0.88 16.94 4.27
CA TRP A 160 -0.68 17.94 5.33
C TRP A 160 -1.67 19.09 5.16
N ARG A 161 -2.90 18.83 5.53
CA ARG A 161 -4.06 19.70 5.24
C ARG A 161 -3.99 21.06 5.90
N TYR A 162 -3.53 21.10 7.14
CA TYR A 162 -3.43 22.33 7.92
C TYR A 162 -2.37 23.28 7.35
N ASP A 163 -1.20 22.75 6.98
CA ASP A 163 -0.12 23.52 6.39
C ASP A 163 -0.51 24.04 4.99
N ALA A 164 -1.15 23.20 4.18
CA ALA A 164 -1.68 23.59 2.88
C ALA A 164 -2.72 24.72 3.03
N GLU A 165 -3.65 24.61 3.99
CA GLU A 165 -4.67 25.62 4.26
C GLU A 165 -4.05 26.93 4.75
N ASP A 166 -3.04 26.87 5.61
CA ASP A 166 -2.38 28.09 6.11
C ASP A 166 -1.70 28.87 4.97
N VAL A 167 -0.96 28.17 4.10
CA VAL A 167 -0.35 28.79 2.92
C VAL A 167 -1.42 29.39 2.01
N ILE A 168 -2.52 28.70 1.77
CA ILE A 168 -3.65 29.14 0.93
C ILE A 168 -4.32 30.36 1.56
N ARG A 169 -4.57 30.34 2.86
CA ARG A 169 -5.22 31.45 3.59
C ARG A 169 -4.35 32.70 3.60
N ASN A 170 -3.06 32.54 3.83
CA ASN A 170 -2.12 33.66 3.83
C ASN A 170 -2.00 34.29 2.44
N MET A 171 -2.05 33.50 1.37
CA MET A 171 -2.02 34.04 0.01
C MET A 171 -3.28 34.81 -0.40
N SER A 172 -4.43 34.50 0.18
CA SER A 172 -5.66 35.26 -0.07
C SER A 172 -5.61 36.68 0.49
N ARG A 173 -4.70 36.95 1.43
CA ARG A 173 -4.48 38.27 2.06
C ARG A 173 -3.41 39.11 1.35
N ASP A 174 -2.43 38.44 0.73
CA ASP A 174 -1.30 39.08 0.09
C ASP A 174 -1.67 39.52 -1.35
N SER A 175 -1.04 40.60 -1.82
CA SER A 175 -1.16 41.00 -3.21
C SER A 175 -0.44 39.99 -4.11
N MET A 176 -1.19 39.32 -4.99
CA MET A 176 -0.67 38.30 -5.90
C MET A 176 -0.37 38.93 -7.27
N ASP A 177 0.79 38.61 -7.84
CA ASP A 177 1.10 38.96 -9.24
C ASP A 177 0.20 38.13 -10.18
N PHE A 178 -0.35 38.79 -11.20
CA PHE A 178 -1.28 38.16 -12.15
C PHE A 178 -0.66 36.96 -12.89
N ARG A 179 0.67 36.89 -13.02
CA ARG A 179 1.38 35.75 -13.65
C ARG A 179 1.41 34.50 -12.79
N ALA A 180 1.21 34.65 -11.48
CA ALA A 180 1.11 33.51 -10.57
C ALA A 180 -0.32 32.94 -10.46
N VAL A 181 -1.33 33.64 -10.95
CA VAL A 181 -2.76 33.27 -10.81
C VAL A 181 -3.04 31.90 -11.42
N LYS A 182 -2.39 31.57 -12.54
CA LYS A 182 -2.52 30.26 -13.18
C LYS A 182 -2.14 29.13 -12.22
N ASP A 183 -0.95 29.20 -11.60
CA ASP A 183 -0.50 28.17 -10.65
C ASP A 183 -1.41 28.08 -9.43
N TRP A 184 -1.96 29.23 -8.98
CA TRP A 184 -2.92 29.26 -7.87
C TRP A 184 -4.27 28.65 -8.22
N ASP A 185 -4.80 28.84 -9.42
CA ASP A 185 -6.03 28.18 -9.85
C ASP A 185 -5.86 26.63 -9.82
N TYR A 186 -4.70 26.12 -10.23
CA TYR A 186 -4.36 24.69 -10.11
C TYR A 186 -4.21 24.26 -8.64
N THR A 187 -3.56 25.07 -7.80
CA THR A 187 -3.37 24.78 -6.37
C THR A 187 -4.70 24.66 -5.64
N TYR A 188 -5.59 25.66 -5.83
CA TYR A 188 -6.94 25.62 -5.23
C TYR A 188 -7.75 24.44 -5.75
N ALA A 189 -7.70 24.15 -7.05
CA ALA A 189 -8.40 23.01 -7.62
C ALA A 189 -7.92 21.70 -6.98
N ASN A 190 -6.60 21.49 -6.90
CA ASN A 190 -6.02 20.28 -6.30
C ASN A 190 -6.40 20.14 -4.84
N TYR A 191 -6.23 21.19 -4.04
CA TYR A 191 -6.56 21.19 -2.62
C TYR A 191 -8.02 20.81 -2.36
N TYR A 192 -8.97 21.50 -3.04
CA TYR A 192 -10.40 21.21 -2.85
C TYR A 192 -10.84 19.86 -3.40
N ILE A 193 -10.14 19.29 -4.39
CA ILE A 193 -10.38 17.92 -4.86
C ILE A 193 -9.93 16.92 -3.80
N ARG A 194 -8.74 17.11 -3.23
CA ARG A 194 -8.19 16.23 -2.20
C ARG A 194 -8.95 16.28 -0.87
N THR A 195 -9.51 17.43 -0.52
CA THR A 195 -10.38 17.60 0.66
C THR A 195 -11.84 17.24 0.39
N ALA A 196 -12.16 16.74 -0.81
CA ALA A 196 -13.51 16.39 -1.27
C ALA A 196 -14.52 17.58 -1.25
N GLU A 197 -14.04 18.82 -1.24
CA GLU A 197 -14.87 20.02 -1.32
C GLU A 197 -15.19 20.38 -2.78
N TYR A 198 -15.87 19.48 -3.49
CA TYR A 198 -16.08 19.56 -4.94
C TYR A 198 -16.78 20.82 -5.41
N THR A 199 -17.70 21.38 -4.62
CA THR A 199 -18.39 22.64 -4.95
C THR A 199 -17.41 23.80 -5.08
N LYS A 200 -16.38 23.85 -4.24
CA LYS A 200 -15.33 24.86 -4.31
C LYS A 200 -14.28 24.51 -5.38
N ALA A 201 -14.04 23.23 -5.64
CA ALA A 201 -13.06 22.77 -6.63
C ALA A 201 -13.44 23.15 -8.07
N ILE A 202 -14.72 22.98 -8.45
CA ILE A 202 -15.22 23.15 -9.81
C ILE A 202 -14.83 24.50 -10.45
N PRO A 203 -15.06 25.69 -9.82
CA PRO A 203 -14.72 26.95 -10.45
C PRO A 203 -13.22 27.11 -10.71
N TYR A 204 -12.35 26.61 -9.81
CA TYR A 204 -10.91 26.67 -10.01
C TYR A 204 -10.44 25.67 -11.06
N LEU A 205 -10.99 24.45 -11.07
CA LEU A 205 -10.69 23.46 -12.11
C LEU A 205 -11.11 23.97 -13.50
N GLN A 206 -12.25 24.64 -13.63
CA GLN A 206 -12.67 25.26 -14.88
C GLN A 206 -11.72 26.37 -15.35
N LYS A 207 -11.13 27.14 -14.42
CA LYS A 207 -10.11 28.13 -14.75
C LYS A 207 -8.80 27.44 -15.17
N ALA A 208 -8.37 26.39 -14.44
CA ALA A 208 -7.22 25.57 -14.80
C ALA A 208 -7.34 25.03 -16.23
N ILE A 209 -8.49 24.43 -16.59
CA ILE A 209 -8.80 23.93 -17.93
C ILE A 209 -8.70 25.05 -19.02
N LYS A 210 -9.05 26.28 -18.68
CA LYS A 210 -8.89 27.42 -19.62
C LYS A 210 -7.42 27.75 -19.84
N HIS A 211 -6.60 27.65 -18.79
CA HIS A 211 -5.17 27.92 -18.87
C HIS A 211 -4.38 26.79 -19.58
N GLU A 212 -4.90 25.56 -19.57
CA GLU A 212 -4.18 24.42 -20.14
C GLU A 212 -4.18 24.46 -21.67
N LYS A 213 -2.95 24.46 -22.24
CA LYS A 213 -2.72 24.48 -23.70
C LYS A 213 -2.49 23.09 -24.29
N ARG A 214 -1.97 22.15 -23.51
CA ARG A 214 -1.69 20.77 -23.96
C ARG A 214 -2.98 19.98 -24.05
N LYS A 215 -3.23 19.42 -25.22
CA LYS A 215 -4.52 18.76 -25.52
C LYS A 215 -4.77 17.53 -24.62
N VAL A 216 -3.74 16.74 -24.37
CA VAL A 216 -3.86 15.51 -23.57
C VAL A 216 -4.17 15.85 -22.11
N GLN A 217 -3.41 16.75 -21.49
CA GLN A 217 -3.64 17.19 -20.12
C GLN A 217 -5.01 17.86 -19.98
N LYS A 218 -5.39 18.73 -20.93
CA LYS A 218 -6.72 19.35 -20.95
C LYS A 218 -7.85 18.33 -21.03
N ALA A 219 -7.64 17.23 -21.79
CA ALA A 219 -8.61 16.15 -21.86
C ALA A 219 -8.72 15.42 -20.51
N ARG A 220 -7.59 15.16 -19.80
CA ARG A 220 -7.60 14.59 -18.46
C ARG A 220 -8.35 15.46 -17.46
N GLU A 221 -8.08 16.76 -17.46
CA GLU A 221 -8.76 17.74 -16.58
C GLU A 221 -10.26 17.82 -16.86
N LEU A 222 -10.67 17.73 -18.13
CA LEU A 222 -12.09 17.68 -18.52
C LEU A 222 -12.73 16.37 -18.09
N TYR A 223 -12.00 15.25 -18.13
CA TYR A 223 -12.47 13.97 -17.64
C TYR A 223 -12.69 14.01 -16.12
N LEU A 224 -11.70 14.51 -15.38
CA LEU A 224 -11.80 14.76 -13.94
C LEU A 224 -13.00 15.65 -13.58
N LEU A 225 -13.21 16.74 -14.32
CA LEU A 225 -14.37 17.61 -14.14
C LEU A 225 -15.69 16.85 -14.37
N GLY A 226 -15.72 15.95 -15.36
CA GLY A 226 -16.85 15.06 -15.62
C GLY A 226 -17.13 14.11 -14.47
N GLN A 227 -16.07 13.48 -13.91
CA GLN A 227 -16.17 12.60 -12.74
C GLN A 227 -16.71 13.36 -11.52
N ILE A 228 -16.19 14.56 -11.23
CA ILE A 228 -16.64 15.38 -10.10
C ILE A 228 -18.12 15.77 -10.26
N HIS A 229 -18.54 16.20 -11.46
CA HIS A 229 -19.96 16.49 -11.70
C HIS A 229 -20.85 15.26 -11.54
N ASN A 230 -20.37 14.09 -11.96
CA ASN A 230 -21.08 12.83 -11.78
C ASN A 230 -21.26 12.45 -10.30
N LEU A 231 -20.17 12.57 -9.50
CA LEU A 231 -20.21 12.35 -8.05
C LEU A 231 -21.21 13.29 -7.35
N MET A 232 -21.32 14.52 -7.81
CA MET A 232 -22.29 15.49 -7.29
C MET A 232 -23.72 15.34 -7.82
N GLY A 233 -23.97 14.34 -8.68
CA GLY A 233 -25.27 14.12 -9.30
C GLY A 233 -25.62 15.10 -10.43
N ASN A 234 -24.70 15.96 -10.87
CA ASN A 234 -24.89 16.94 -11.95
C ASN A 234 -24.74 16.28 -13.33
N GLN A 235 -25.64 15.37 -13.68
CA GLN A 235 -25.54 14.51 -14.86
C GLN A 235 -25.35 15.24 -16.19
N GLN A 236 -26.06 16.36 -16.39
CA GLN A 236 -25.97 17.12 -17.65
C GLN A 236 -24.59 17.76 -17.84
N GLU A 237 -24.02 18.31 -16.77
CA GLU A 237 -22.68 18.92 -16.82
C GLU A 237 -21.59 17.85 -16.95
N ALA A 238 -21.75 16.71 -16.27
CA ALA A 238 -20.88 15.55 -16.46
C ALA A 238 -20.87 15.08 -17.91
N TYR A 239 -22.04 14.88 -18.50
CA TYR A 239 -22.16 14.49 -19.92
C TYR A 239 -21.49 15.47 -20.87
N LYS A 240 -21.67 16.80 -20.64
CA LYS A 240 -21.02 17.84 -21.44
C LYS A 240 -19.50 17.81 -21.27
N ALA A 241 -19.01 17.63 -20.04
CA ALA A 241 -17.58 17.57 -19.75
C ALA A 241 -16.93 16.37 -20.47
N PHE A 242 -17.47 15.16 -20.34
CA PHE A 242 -16.98 13.98 -21.08
C PHE A 242 -17.06 14.15 -22.59
N GLY A 243 -18.12 14.80 -23.12
CA GLY A 243 -18.23 15.14 -24.54
C GLY A 243 -17.17 16.14 -25.03
N ARG A 244 -16.64 16.98 -24.15
CA ARG A 244 -15.51 17.89 -24.46
C ARG A 244 -14.19 17.13 -24.49
N VAL A 245 -14.00 16.10 -23.65
CA VAL A 245 -12.83 15.22 -23.71
C VAL A 245 -12.61 14.66 -25.10
N ILE A 246 -13.64 14.06 -25.69
CA ILE A 246 -13.59 13.46 -27.03
C ILE A 246 -13.15 14.48 -28.10
N ARG A 247 -13.57 15.73 -27.96
CA ARG A 247 -13.20 16.81 -28.91
C ARG A 247 -11.75 17.27 -28.81
N CYS A 248 -11.05 16.95 -27.71
CA CYS A 248 -9.63 17.26 -27.57
C CYS A 248 -8.71 16.29 -28.32
N SER A 249 -9.24 15.23 -28.94
CA SER A 249 -8.49 14.16 -29.60
C SER A 249 -7.43 13.55 -28.64
N PRO A 250 -7.85 13.02 -27.50
CA PRO A 250 -6.95 12.44 -26.51
C PRO A 250 -6.43 11.06 -26.99
N PRO A 251 -5.53 10.42 -26.24
CA PRO A 251 -5.21 9.00 -26.42
C PRO A 251 -6.49 8.15 -26.39
N TYR A 252 -6.48 7.05 -27.15
CA TYR A 252 -7.68 6.21 -27.37
C TYR A 252 -8.33 5.73 -26.06
N GLU A 253 -7.52 5.33 -25.11
CA GLU A 253 -7.97 4.86 -23.80
C GLU A 253 -8.82 5.91 -23.05
N LEU A 254 -8.36 7.16 -22.99
CA LEU A 254 -9.09 8.27 -22.37
C LEU A 254 -10.37 8.61 -23.16
N GLU A 255 -10.30 8.57 -24.50
CA GLU A 255 -11.49 8.76 -25.34
C GLU A 255 -12.55 7.68 -25.08
N PHE A 256 -12.09 6.42 -25.02
CA PHE A 256 -12.93 5.26 -24.79
C PHE A 256 -13.65 5.34 -23.44
N ASN A 257 -12.90 5.61 -22.35
CA ASN A 257 -13.45 5.78 -21.01
C ASN A 257 -14.41 6.97 -20.91
N ALA A 258 -14.13 8.08 -21.62
CA ALA A 258 -15.06 9.19 -21.70
C ALA A 258 -16.38 8.84 -22.40
N ARG A 259 -16.36 7.97 -23.42
CA ARG A 259 -17.55 7.45 -24.08
C ARG A 259 -18.37 6.54 -23.17
N ILE A 260 -17.70 5.67 -22.40
CA ILE A 260 -18.36 4.82 -21.39
C ILE A 260 -19.02 5.67 -20.33
N ALA A 261 -18.28 6.60 -19.70
CA ALA A 261 -18.77 7.49 -18.66
C ALA A 261 -19.96 8.33 -19.14
N GLN A 262 -19.96 8.82 -20.41
CA GLN A 262 -21.12 9.48 -20.99
C GLN A 262 -22.36 8.56 -21.04
N THR A 263 -22.15 7.30 -21.30
CA THR A 263 -23.24 6.31 -21.40
C THR A 263 -23.83 6.01 -20.04
N GLU A 264 -22.98 5.84 -19.02
CA GLU A 264 -23.40 5.59 -17.64
C GLU A 264 -24.18 6.77 -17.04
N VAL A 265 -23.70 8.00 -17.24
CA VAL A 265 -24.38 9.23 -16.77
C VAL A 265 -25.82 9.34 -17.25
N LEU A 266 -26.12 8.92 -18.49
CA LEU A 266 -27.46 8.96 -19.07
C LEU A 266 -28.30 7.70 -18.79
N ALA A 267 -27.73 6.69 -18.17
CA ALA A 267 -28.35 5.38 -17.98
C ALA A 267 -29.65 5.43 -17.16
N LYS A 268 -29.72 6.30 -16.15
CA LYS A 268 -30.93 6.48 -15.32
C LYS A 268 -32.18 6.82 -16.12
N ASN A 269 -32.03 7.59 -17.21
CA ASN A 269 -33.17 8.05 -18.00
C ASN A 269 -33.39 7.22 -19.27
N ASN A 270 -32.35 6.62 -19.86
CA ASN A 270 -32.40 5.97 -21.17
C ASN A 270 -31.61 4.65 -21.23
N GLY A 271 -31.72 3.79 -20.20
CA GLY A 271 -30.89 2.59 -20.03
C GLY A 271 -30.88 1.65 -21.24
N LYS A 272 -32.04 1.30 -21.83
CA LYS A 272 -32.12 0.40 -23.01
C LYS A 272 -31.35 0.96 -24.21
N GLN A 273 -31.42 2.26 -24.47
CA GLN A 273 -30.70 2.89 -25.58
C GLN A 273 -29.17 2.90 -25.31
N MET A 274 -28.77 3.12 -24.05
CA MET A 274 -27.39 3.15 -23.66
C MET A 274 -26.77 1.74 -23.72
N ILE A 275 -27.47 0.71 -23.24
CA ILE A 275 -27.05 -0.69 -23.42
C ILE A 275 -26.89 -1.04 -24.93
N GLY A 276 -27.81 -0.57 -25.79
CA GLY A 276 -27.67 -0.75 -27.24
C GLY A 276 -26.45 -0.04 -27.85
N LYS A 277 -26.04 1.10 -27.29
CA LYS A 277 -24.78 1.77 -27.66
C LYS A 277 -23.57 0.95 -27.22
N LEU A 278 -23.54 0.54 -25.96
CA LEU A 278 -22.43 -0.25 -25.39
C LEU A 278 -22.27 -1.59 -26.11
N LYS A 279 -23.36 -2.28 -26.44
CA LYS A 279 -23.30 -3.51 -27.24
C LYS A 279 -22.71 -3.28 -28.64
N ARG A 280 -22.98 -2.12 -29.27
CA ARG A 280 -22.32 -1.74 -30.54
C ARG A 280 -20.83 -1.42 -30.33
N MET A 281 -20.46 -0.84 -29.21
CA MET A 281 -19.05 -0.65 -28.86
C MET A 281 -18.35 -1.99 -28.63
N ALA A 282 -19.02 -2.94 -27.98
CA ALA A 282 -18.48 -4.29 -27.78
C ALA A 282 -18.30 -5.09 -29.10
N ALA A 283 -19.11 -4.79 -30.11
CA ALA A 283 -19.01 -5.43 -31.42
C ALA A 283 -17.97 -4.81 -32.35
N ASN A 284 -17.22 -3.79 -31.89
CA ASN A 284 -16.19 -3.16 -32.69
C ASN A 284 -14.83 -3.76 -32.32
N ASP A 285 -14.11 -4.33 -33.26
CA ASP A 285 -12.83 -5.02 -33.09
C ASP A 285 -11.76 -4.13 -32.42
N ASN A 286 -11.84 -2.80 -32.63
CA ASN A 286 -10.94 -1.85 -31.96
C ASN A 286 -11.09 -1.82 -30.43
N ASN A 287 -12.20 -2.35 -29.90
CA ASN A 287 -12.51 -2.39 -28.48
C ASN A 287 -12.32 -3.78 -27.87
N ALA A 288 -11.74 -4.74 -28.60
CA ALA A 288 -11.56 -6.10 -28.12
C ALA A 288 -10.79 -6.16 -26.78
N GLU A 289 -9.84 -5.26 -26.58
CA GLU A 289 -9.07 -5.15 -25.34
C GLU A 289 -9.82 -4.51 -24.17
N TYR A 290 -10.99 -3.92 -24.39
CA TYR A 290 -11.76 -3.14 -23.40
C TYR A 290 -13.14 -3.74 -23.13
N LEU A 291 -13.37 -5.00 -23.47
CA LEU A 291 -14.68 -5.65 -23.34
C LEU A 291 -15.12 -5.78 -21.88
N ASP A 292 -14.19 -5.99 -20.95
CA ASP A 292 -14.45 -5.97 -19.51
C ASP A 292 -15.09 -4.65 -19.07
N GLN A 293 -14.55 -3.52 -19.48
CA GLN A 293 -15.09 -2.19 -19.15
C GLN A 293 -16.46 -1.95 -19.80
N VAL A 294 -16.66 -2.40 -21.04
CA VAL A 294 -17.97 -2.26 -21.70
C VAL A 294 -19.04 -3.07 -20.99
N TYR A 295 -18.76 -4.33 -20.66
CA TYR A 295 -19.72 -5.17 -19.95
C TYR A 295 -19.88 -4.76 -18.49
N TYR A 296 -18.83 -4.21 -17.86
CA TYR A 296 -18.93 -3.57 -16.54
C TYR A 296 -19.93 -2.42 -16.58
N ALA A 297 -19.82 -1.51 -17.54
CA ALA A 297 -20.76 -0.42 -17.71
C ALA A 297 -22.20 -0.90 -18.01
N ILE A 298 -22.37 -1.97 -18.78
CA ILE A 298 -23.69 -2.61 -19.01
C ILE A 298 -24.26 -3.14 -17.69
N GLY A 299 -23.45 -3.81 -16.88
CA GLY A 299 -23.82 -4.31 -15.56
C GLY A 299 -24.26 -3.19 -14.63
N ASN A 300 -23.49 -2.09 -14.56
CA ASN A 300 -23.82 -0.90 -13.78
C ASN A 300 -25.17 -0.30 -14.16
N ILE A 301 -25.48 -0.31 -15.46
CA ILE A 301 -26.80 0.17 -15.94
C ILE A 301 -27.92 -0.74 -15.45
N TYR A 302 -27.76 -2.05 -15.51
CA TYR A 302 -28.75 -3.00 -14.97
C TYR A 302 -28.90 -2.88 -13.46
N MET A 303 -27.80 -2.71 -12.71
CA MET A 303 -27.85 -2.44 -11.27
C MET A 303 -28.64 -1.17 -10.95
N ALA A 304 -28.40 -0.09 -11.70
CA ALA A 304 -29.15 1.16 -11.55
C ALA A 304 -30.65 1.03 -11.86
N GLN A 305 -31.04 0.00 -12.60
CA GLN A 305 -32.43 -0.35 -12.91
C GLN A 305 -33.05 -1.35 -11.92
N GLY A 306 -32.25 -1.87 -10.97
CA GLY A 306 -32.69 -2.89 -10.02
C GLY A 306 -32.71 -4.32 -10.58
N ASP A 307 -32.16 -4.54 -11.79
CA ASP A 307 -32.11 -5.87 -12.43
C ASP A 307 -30.76 -6.56 -12.13
N THR A 308 -30.65 -7.09 -10.90
CA THR A 308 -29.41 -7.73 -10.41
C THR A 308 -29.04 -8.97 -11.26
N LEU A 309 -30.00 -9.74 -11.74
CA LEU A 309 -29.70 -10.95 -12.52
C LEU A 309 -29.06 -10.62 -13.87
N GLN A 310 -29.56 -9.62 -14.58
CA GLN A 310 -28.97 -9.16 -15.83
C GLN A 310 -27.62 -8.47 -15.60
N ALA A 311 -27.45 -7.82 -14.45
CA ALA A 311 -26.17 -7.22 -14.07
C ALA A 311 -25.11 -8.30 -13.86
N ILE A 312 -25.40 -9.36 -13.09
CA ILE A 312 -24.50 -10.51 -12.90
C ILE A 312 -24.13 -11.13 -14.24
N ALA A 313 -25.12 -11.39 -15.11
CA ALA A 313 -24.85 -11.96 -16.43
C ALA A 313 -23.95 -11.05 -17.30
N ALA A 314 -24.09 -9.74 -17.18
CA ALA A 314 -23.22 -8.80 -17.87
C ALA A 314 -21.79 -8.80 -17.29
N TYR A 315 -21.63 -8.79 -15.97
CA TYR A 315 -20.32 -8.83 -15.32
C TYR A 315 -19.59 -10.14 -15.59
N GLU A 316 -20.25 -11.29 -15.47
CA GLU A 316 -19.66 -12.60 -15.84
C GLU A 316 -19.22 -12.62 -17.31
N LYS A 317 -20.02 -12.05 -18.20
CA LYS A 317 -19.64 -11.92 -19.61
C LYS A 317 -18.42 -11.02 -19.80
N GLY A 318 -18.31 -9.95 -19.03
CA GLY A 318 -17.15 -9.06 -18.99
C GLY A 318 -15.89 -9.80 -18.53
N ASN A 319 -16.00 -10.57 -17.46
CA ASN A 319 -14.90 -11.40 -16.95
C ASN A 319 -14.41 -12.40 -18.02
N LYS A 320 -15.33 -13.14 -18.64
CA LYS A 320 -14.99 -14.13 -19.69
C LYS A 320 -14.39 -13.51 -20.96
N LYS A 321 -14.81 -12.31 -21.35
CA LYS A 321 -14.35 -11.63 -22.56
C LYS A 321 -13.14 -10.72 -22.32
N SER A 322 -12.70 -10.54 -21.07
CA SER A 322 -11.52 -9.74 -20.72
C SER A 322 -10.26 -10.41 -21.28
N THR A 323 -9.50 -9.66 -22.05
CA THR A 323 -8.18 -10.06 -22.59
C THR A 323 -7.02 -9.40 -21.83
N ARG A 324 -7.34 -8.37 -21.04
CA ARG A 324 -6.39 -7.63 -20.18
C ARG A 324 -6.63 -8.03 -18.74
N ASN A 325 -5.57 -8.42 -18.04
CA ASN A 325 -5.62 -8.64 -16.60
C ASN A 325 -5.20 -7.34 -15.91
N GLY A 326 -6.05 -6.32 -16.01
CA GLY A 326 -5.82 -4.99 -15.46
C GLY A 326 -6.70 -4.68 -14.25
N ILE A 327 -6.49 -3.49 -13.68
CA ILE A 327 -7.27 -2.98 -12.53
C ILE A 327 -8.77 -2.97 -12.81
N GLU A 328 -9.17 -2.70 -14.05
CA GLU A 328 -10.57 -2.64 -14.48
C GLU A 328 -11.27 -4.00 -14.35
N LYS A 329 -10.57 -5.08 -14.71
CA LYS A 329 -11.07 -6.45 -14.46
C LYS A 329 -11.15 -6.73 -12.96
N GLY A 330 -10.16 -6.28 -12.18
CA GLY A 330 -10.18 -6.39 -10.72
C GLY A 330 -11.40 -5.70 -10.10
N VAL A 331 -11.76 -4.49 -10.55
CA VAL A 331 -12.93 -3.76 -10.08
C VAL A 331 -14.24 -4.41 -10.51
N LEU A 332 -14.29 -4.95 -11.74
CA LEU A 332 -15.45 -5.74 -12.21
C LEU A 332 -15.67 -6.95 -11.29
N LEU A 333 -14.62 -7.73 -11.04
CA LEU A 333 -14.66 -8.90 -10.16
C LEU A 333 -15.02 -8.55 -8.72
N LEU A 334 -14.48 -7.45 -8.19
CA LEU A 334 -14.83 -6.96 -6.86
C LEU A 334 -16.32 -6.60 -6.77
N THR A 335 -16.86 -5.91 -7.78
CA THR A 335 -18.28 -5.56 -7.82
C THR A 335 -19.16 -6.80 -7.89
N LEU A 336 -18.78 -7.77 -8.72
CA LEU A 336 -19.47 -9.05 -8.85
C LEU A 336 -19.39 -9.86 -7.54
N GLY A 337 -18.20 -9.90 -6.91
CA GLY A 337 -17.98 -10.55 -5.62
C GLY A 337 -18.83 -9.94 -4.51
N ASN A 338 -18.96 -8.60 -4.46
CA ASN A 338 -19.84 -7.92 -3.52
C ASN A 338 -21.31 -8.31 -3.71
N ILE A 339 -21.77 -8.47 -4.95
CA ILE A 339 -23.15 -8.89 -5.22
C ILE A 339 -23.35 -10.34 -4.75
N TYR A 340 -22.44 -11.25 -5.06
CA TYR A 340 -22.51 -12.63 -4.59
C TYR A 340 -22.44 -12.74 -3.07
N TRP A 341 -21.62 -11.90 -2.43
CA TRP A 341 -21.56 -11.77 -0.98
C TRP A 341 -22.90 -11.38 -0.36
N GLU A 342 -23.58 -10.37 -0.90
CA GLU A 342 -24.89 -9.96 -0.43
C GLU A 342 -25.98 -11.01 -0.73
N MET A 343 -25.81 -11.81 -1.76
CA MET A 343 -26.68 -12.94 -2.10
C MET A 343 -26.36 -14.21 -1.29
N GLU A 344 -25.38 -14.17 -0.41
CA GLU A 344 -24.89 -15.32 0.40
C GLU A 344 -24.37 -16.50 -0.46
N LYS A 345 -23.93 -16.21 -1.68
CA LYS A 345 -23.24 -17.15 -2.57
C LYS A 345 -21.74 -17.10 -2.32
N PHE A 346 -21.33 -17.68 -1.19
CA PHE A 346 -19.96 -17.50 -0.70
C PHE A 346 -18.90 -18.13 -1.60
N GLY A 347 -19.16 -19.25 -2.28
CA GLY A 347 -18.24 -19.83 -3.25
C GLY A 347 -18.00 -18.95 -4.48
N ASP A 348 -19.08 -18.40 -5.07
CA ASP A 348 -18.94 -17.45 -6.17
C ASP A 348 -18.26 -16.14 -5.71
N ALA A 349 -18.54 -15.68 -4.48
CA ALA A 349 -17.89 -14.52 -3.90
C ALA A 349 -16.38 -14.78 -3.69
N GLN A 350 -16.02 -15.93 -3.13
CA GLN A 350 -14.63 -16.35 -2.92
C GLN A 350 -13.83 -16.34 -4.23
N ARG A 351 -14.37 -16.97 -5.28
CA ARG A 351 -13.76 -16.96 -6.62
C ARG A 351 -13.51 -15.54 -7.12
N CYS A 352 -14.52 -14.66 -7.01
CA CYS A 352 -14.41 -13.29 -7.48
C CYS A 352 -13.40 -12.46 -6.69
N TYR A 353 -13.40 -12.55 -5.36
CA TYR A 353 -12.44 -11.83 -4.50
C TYR A 353 -11.02 -12.35 -4.70
N GLY A 354 -10.82 -13.68 -4.77
CA GLY A 354 -9.51 -14.29 -4.98
C GLY A 354 -8.85 -13.82 -6.28
N GLU A 355 -9.61 -13.77 -7.39
CA GLU A 355 -9.12 -13.21 -8.65
C GLU A 355 -8.91 -11.68 -8.57
N ALA A 356 -9.81 -10.95 -7.90
CA ALA A 356 -9.77 -9.49 -7.83
C ALA A 356 -8.56 -8.97 -7.09
N ILE A 357 -8.20 -9.56 -5.93
CA ILE A 357 -7.08 -9.11 -5.07
C ILE A 357 -5.76 -9.04 -5.83
N GLY A 358 -5.50 -10.01 -6.71
CA GLY A 358 -4.29 -10.03 -7.54
C GLY A 358 -4.24 -8.94 -8.63
N LEU A 359 -5.37 -8.32 -8.95
CA LEU A 359 -5.51 -7.32 -10.02
C LEU A 359 -5.72 -5.89 -9.49
N LEU A 360 -6.17 -5.74 -8.26
CA LEU A 360 -6.43 -4.44 -7.64
C LEU A 360 -5.12 -3.73 -7.25
N ASP A 361 -5.20 -2.41 -7.16
CA ASP A 361 -4.08 -1.59 -6.67
C ASP A 361 -3.90 -1.81 -5.17
N LYS A 362 -2.70 -2.18 -4.75
CA LYS A 362 -2.34 -2.38 -3.34
C LYS A 362 -2.42 -1.08 -2.51
N ASP A 363 -2.33 0.06 -3.16
CA ASP A 363 -2.45 1.37 -2.51
C ASP A 363 -3.90 1.82 -2.29
N ARG A 364 -4.87 1.01 -2.68
CA ARG A 364 -6.28 1.23 -2.44
C ARG A 364 -6.57 1.21 -0.93
N LYS A 365 -7.35 2.17 -0.45
CA LYS A 365 -7.61 2.36 1.01
C LYS A 365 -8.24 1.15 1.68
N ASP A 366 -9.08 0.41 0.96
CA ASP A 366 -9.80 -0.76 1.44
C ASP A 366 -9.11 -2.09 1.05
N TYR A 367 -7.88 -2.04 0.49
CA TYR A 367 -7.19 -3.24 0.01
C TYR A 367 -6.95 -4.27 1.13
N GLU A 368 -6.53 -3.82 2.30
CA GLU A 368 -6.27 -4.70 3.45
C GLU A 368 -7.57 -5.40 3.92
N GLU A 369 -8.65 -4.63 4.07
CA GLU A 369 -9.97 -5.16 4.43
C GLU A 369 -10.47 -6.19 3.40
N LEU A 370 -10.30 -5.89 2.10
CA LEU A 370 -10.67 -6.81 1.02
C LEU A 370 -9.81 -8.07 1.02
N SER A 371 -8.53 -7.94 1.30
CA SER A 371 -7.60 -9.06 1.41
C SER A 371 -7.95 -9.98 2.58
N GLN A 372 -8.28 -9.40 3.73
CA GLN A 372 -8.76 -10.17 4.90
C GLN A 372 -10.08 -10.86 4.59
N ARG A 373 -11.02 -10.16 3.96
CA ARG A 373 -12.32 -10.74 3.55
C ARG A 373 -12.13 -11.93 2.60
N SER A 374 -11.21 -11.82 1.64
CA SER A 374 -10.88 -12.92 0.73
C SER A 374 -10.36 -14.14 1.48
N LYS A 375 -9.43 -13.95 2.45
CA LYS A 375 -8.90 -15.03 3.28
C LYS A 375 -9.99 -15.74 4.11
N ILE A 376 -10.90 -14.95 4.69
CA ILE A 376 -12.02 -15.52 5.47
C ILE A 376 -12.98 -16.30 4.55
N LEU A 377 -13.20 -15.81 3.32
CA LEU A 377 -13.99 -16.54 2.34
C LEU A 377 -13.34 -17.86 1.92
N ASP A 378 -12.00 -17.91 1.85
CA ASP A 378 -11.27 -19.15 1.56
C ASP A 378 -11.51 -20.21 2.65
N GLU A 379 -11.71 -19.78 3.90
CA GLU A 379 -12.07 -20.66 5.00
C GLU A 379 -13.56 -21.05 5.00
N LEU A 380 -14.46 -20.11 4.67
CA LEU A 380 -15.92 -20.29 4.77
C LEU A 380 -16.52 -21.07 3.58
N ALA A 381 -16.07 -20.76 2.37
CA ALA A 381 -16.70 -21.29 1.14
C ALA A 381 -16.74 -22.82 1.10
N PRO A 382 -15.69 -23.55 1.49
CA PRO A 382 -15.72 -25.02 1.48
C PRO A 382 -16.86 -25.61 2.33
N TYR A 383 -17.14 -25.01 3.50
CA TYR A 383 -18.21 -25.47 4.39
C TYR A 383 -19.59 -25.19 3.80
N THR A 384 -19.79 -23.98 3.30
CA THR A 384 -21.09 -23.60 2.74
C THR A 384 -21.40 -24.35 1.46
N GLU A 385 -20.40 -24.57 0.59
CA GLU A 385 -20.58 -25.38 -0.63
C GLU A 385 -20.84 -26.84 -0.31
N ALA A 386 -20.14 -27.39 0.69
CA ALA A 386 -20.38 -28.76 1.16
C ALA A 386 -21.82 -28.93 1.68
N ILE A 387 -22.32 -27.97 2.48
CA ILE A 387 -23.72 -27.99 2.93
C ILE A 387 -24.68 -27.99 1.74
N HIS A 388 -24.52 -27.04 0.80
CA HIS A 388 -25.41 -26.95 -0.37
C HIS A 388 -25.36 -28.21 -1.23
N LEU A 389 -24.19 -28.79 -1.42
CA LEU A 389 -24.04 -30.02 -2.18
C LEU A 389 -24.76 -31.20 -1.50
N GLN A 390 -24.50 -31.41 -0.18
CA GLN A 390 -25.10 -32.52 0.53
C GLN A 390 -26.62 -32.38 0.66
N ASP A 391 -27.12 -31.16 0.92
CA ASP A 391 -28.56 -30.88 0.91
C ASP A 391 -29.20 -31.21 -0.41
N SER A 392 -28.57 -30.82 -1.54
CA SER A 392 -29.07 -31.11 -2.90
C SER A 392 -29.07 -32.62 -3.19
N LEU A 393 -28.03 -33.35 -2.73
CA LEU A 393 -27.95 -34.79 -2.90
C LEU A 393 -29.01 -35.52 -2.06
N LEU A 394 -29.25 -35.09 -0.83
CA LEU A 394 -30.30 -35.62 0.02
C LEU A 394 -31.70 -35.33 -0.56
N GLU A 395 -31.94 -34.13 -1.05
CA GLU A 395 -33.20 -33.77 -1.73
C GLU A 395 -33.43 -34.67 -2.97
N LEU A 396 -32.41 -34.85 -3.82
CA LEU A 396 -32.47 -35.74 -4.98
C LEU A 396 -32.75 -37.18 -4.57
N SER A 397 -32.22 -37.65 -3.43
CA SER A 397 -32.49 -39.02 -2.93
C SER A 397 -33.95 -39.24 -2.54
N GLN A 398 -34.65 -38.20 -2.08
CA GLN A 398 -36.05 -38.24 -1.66
C GLN A 398 -37.05 -38.04 -2.81
N MET A 399 -36.59 -37.50 -3.95
CA MET A 399 -37.45 -37.26 -5.12
C MET A 399 -37.92 -38.55 -5.76
N THR A 400 -39.08 -38.49 -6.47
CA THR A 400 -39.48 -39.59 -7.33
C THR A 400 -38.45 -39.83 -8.44
N GLU A 401 -38.33 -41.06 -8.92
CA GLU A 401 -37.39 -41.40 -10.02
C GLU A 401 -37.58 -40.50 -11.25
N ALA A 402 -38.82 -40.18 -11.58
CA ALA A 402 -39.16 -39.34 -12.72
C ALA A 402 -38.69 -37.89 -12.54
N ASP A 403 -38.86 -37.33 -11.35
CA ASP A 403 -38.46 -35.94 -11.06
C ASP A 403 -36.98 -35.81 -10.86
N ARG A 404 -36.34 -36.79 -10.22
CA ARG A 404 -34.87 -36.91 -10.08
C ARG A 404 -34.20 -36.97 -11.47
N ASN A 405 -34.71 -37.86 -12.37
CA ASN A 405 -34.17 -37.95 -13.73
C ASN A 405 -34.33 -36.64 -14.49
N LYS A 406 -35.45 -35.91 -14.33
CA LYS A 406 -35.64 -34.59 -14.95
C LYS A 406 -34.64 -33.54 -14.35
N ALA A 407 -34.35 -33.59 -13.07
CA ALA A 407 -33.37 -32.71 -12.46
C ALA A 407 -31.95 -32.97 -12.98
N ILE A 408 -31.56 -34.26 -13.07
CA ILE A 408 -30.28 -34.69 -13.65
C ILE A 408 -30.18 -34.28 -15.13
N ASP A 409 -31.25 -34.50 -15.92
CA ASP A 409 -31.27 -34.10 -17.33
C ASP A 409 -31.04 -32.60 -17.52
N ARG A 410 -31.62 -31.73 -16.63
CA ARG A 410 -31.38 -30.30 -16.68
C ARG A 410 -29.91 -29.96 -16.42
N VAL A 411 -29.25 -30.68 -15.49
CA VAL A 411 -27.81 -30.48 -15.20
C VAL A 411 -26.97 -30.90 -16.39
N ILE A 412 -27.27 -32.07 -16.99
CA ILE A 412 -26.58 -32.57 -18.18
C ILE A 412 -26.80 -31.63 -19.38
N ASP A 413 -28.00 -31.10 -19.57
CA ASP A 413 -28.29 -30.17 -20.65
C ASP A 413 -27.58 -28.81 -20.43
N ALA A 414 -27.50 -28.36 -19.18
CA ALA A 414 -26.73 -27.17 -18.82
C ALA A 414 -25.23 -27.38 -19.08
N LEU A 415 -24.68 -28.55 -18.74
CA LEU A 415 -23.28 -28.91 -19.01
C LEU A 415 -23.00 -28.94 -20.52
N LYS A 416 -23.83 -29.65 -21.29
CA LYS A 416 -23.71 -29.68 -22.75
C LYS A 416 -23.80 -28.32 -23.39
N LYS A 417 -24.69 -27.45 -22.87
CA LYS A 417 -24.83 -26.08 -23.34
C LYS A 417 -23.59 -25.27 -23.05
N LYS A 418 -23.04 -25.42 -21.85
CA LYS A 418 -21.80 -24.73 -21.44
C LYS A 418 -20.61 -25.15 -22.30
N GLU A 419 -20.43 -26.46 -22.52
CA GLU A 419 -19.37 -27.00 -23.38
C GLU A 419 -19.53 -26.55 -24.84
N LYS A 420 -20.77 -26.49 -25.32
CA LYS A 420 -21.06 -25.97 -26.65
C LYS A 420 -20.69 -24.49 -26.76
N GLU A 421 -21.08 -23.67 -25.79
CA GLU A 421 -20.72 -22.24 -25.73
C GLU A 421 -19.19 -22.06 -25.65
N GLU A 422 -18.48 -22.86 -24.89
CA GLU A 422 -17.02 -22.84 -24.79
C GLU A 422 -16.35 -23.25 -26.12
N ARG A 423 -16.87 -24.30 -26.78
CA ARG A 423 -16.38 -24.74 -28.10
C ARG A 423 -16.64 -23.69 -29.18
N ASP A 424 -17.85 -23.10 -29.18
CA ASP A 424 -18.21 -22.05 -30.13
C ASP A 424 -17.34 -20.80 -29.90
N ALA A 425 -17.03 -20.45 -28.64
CA ALA A 425 -16.10 -19.36 -28.28
C ALA A 425 -14.66 -19.64 -28.72
N GLN A 426 -14.20 -20.91 -28.62
CA GLN A 426 -12.87 -21.30 -29.11
C GLN A 426 -12.80 -21.22 -30.65
N LEU A 427 -13.83 -21.69 -31.34
CA LEU A 427 -13.90 -21.59 -32.80
C LEU A 427 -13.96 -20.14 -33.29
N GLU A 428 -14.70 -19.27 -32.58
CA GLU A 428 -14.70 -17.82 -32.86
C GLU A 428 -13.30 -17.22 -32.67
N ALA A 429 -12.62 -17.55 -31.57
CA ALA A 429 -11.27 -17.05 -31.29
C ALA A 429 -10.25 -17.56 -32.32
N GLU A 430 -10.35 -18.80 -32.77
CA GLU A 430 -9.51 -19.35 -33.84
C GLU A 430 -9.80 -18.69 -35.21
N ALA A 431 -11.07 -18.44 -35.51
CA ALA A 431 -11.49 -17.75 -36.74
C ALA A 431 -10.96 -16.28 -36.75
N GLU A 432 -11.08 -15.58 -35.65
CA GLU A 432 -10.51 -14.22 -35.44
C GLU A 432 -8.99 -14.22 -35.61
N ALA A 433 -8.31 -15.20 -35.01
CA ALA A 433 -6.86 -15.35 -35.17
C ALA A 433 -6.43 -15.64 -36.61
N GLN A 434 -7.21 -16.42 -37.33
CA GLN A 434 -6.98 -16.68 -38.77
C GLN A 434 -7.24 -15.45 -39.63
N GLN A 435 -8.30 -14.68 -39.35
CA GLN A 435 -8.60 -13.44 -40.06
C GLN A 435 -7.51 -12.37 -39.79
N ALA A 436 -7.03 -12.26 -38.54
CA ALA A 436 -5.93 -11.38 -38.22
C ALA A 436 -4.63 -11.77 -38.97
N ARG A 437 -4.36 -13.06 -39.14
CA ARG A 437 -3.23 -13.55 -39.95
C ARG A 437 -3.39 -13.21 -41.44
N ASN A 438 -4.58 -13.41 -41.98
CA ASN A 438 -4.90 -13.11 -43.40
C ASN A 438 -4.83 -11.59 -43.68
N ASN A 439 -5.29 -10.75 -42.76
CA ASN A 439 -5.18 -9.30 -42.88
C ASN A 439 -3.72 -8.80 -42.79
N ARG A 440 -2.87 -9.41 -41.96
CA ARG A 440 -1.43 -9.13 -41.95
C ARG A 440 -0.74 -9.53 -43.24
N ASN A 441 -1.12 -10.64 -43.86
CA ASN A 441 -0.58 -11.09 -45.14
C ASN A 441 -1.04 -10.21 -46.30
N ASN A 442 -2.29 -9.74 -46.28
CA ASN A 442 -2.81 -8.83 -47.31
C ASN A 442 -2.24 -7.40 -47.21
N SER A 443 -1.95 -6.91 -46.01
CA SER A 443 -1.30 -5.61 -45.80
C SER A 443 0.16 -5.63 -46.24
N ASN A 444 0.85 -6.77 -46.18
CA ASN A 444 2.21 -6.93 -46.70
C ASN A 444 2.21 -7.10 -48.22
N ALA A 445 1.17 -7.68 -48.83
CA ALA A 445 1.08 -7.83 -50.30
C ALA A 445 0.84 -6.50 -51.02
N ASN A 446 0.28 -5.47 -50.40
CA ASN A 446 0.01 -4.17 -51.01
C ASN A 446 1.12 -3.11 -50.80
N ARG A 447 2.20 -3.48 -50.09
CA ARG A 447 3.37 -2.59 -49.92
C ARG A 447 4.55 -2.83 -50.88
N ASN A 448 4.47 -3.84 -51.72
CA ASN A 448 5.57 -4.15 -52.67
C ASN A 448 5.17 -3.91 -54.14
N ARG A 449 5.03 -2.63 -54.51
CA ARG A 449 5.16 -2.18 -55.90
C ARG A 449 6.09 -0.99 -56.01
N THR A 450 7.36 -1.24 -55.82
CA THR A 450 8.47 -0.46 -56.41
C THR A 450 9.64 -1.43 -56.65
N PRO A 451 10.23 -1.47 -57.85
CA PRO A 451 11.31 -2.39 -58.14
C PRO A 451 12.60 -1.86 -57.54
N GLN A 452 13.17 -2.55 -56.58
CA GLN A 452 14.50 -2.30 -56.09
C GLN A 452 15.37 -3.54 -56.30
N ALA A 453 16.59 -3.27 -56.82
CA ALA A 453 17.62 -4.24 -57.16
C ALA A 453 18.03 -5.19 -56.02
N PRO A 454 18.61 -6.36 -56.30
CA PRO A 454 18.91 -7.37 -55.28
C PRO A 454 20.05 -6.93 -54.39
N THR A 455 19.76 -6.65 -53.17
CA THR A 455 20.79 -6.47 -52.15
C THR A 455 21.03 -7.79 -51.40
N ALA A 456 22.31 -8.09 -51.24
CA ALA A 456 22.88 -9.30 -50.67
C ALA A 456 22.26 -9.66 -49.30
N GLN A 457 22.05 -10.97 -49.11
CA GLN A 457 21.80 -11.62 -47.87
C GLN A 457 22.85 -11.21 -46.82
N LYS A 458 22.45 -10.46 -45.77
CA LYS A 458 23.28 -10.32 -44.60
C LYS A 458 23.28 -11.68 -43.87
N LYS A 459 24.45 -12.29 -43.85
CA LYS A 459 24.79 -13.40 -42.97
C LYS A 459 24.39 -13.06 -41.55
N GLY A 460 23.73 -14.00 -40.86
CA GLY A 460 23.29 -13.86 -39.47
C GLY A 460 24.46 -13.45 -38.58
N ASP A 461 24.16 -12.46 -37.78
CA ASP A 461 24.99 -12.05 -36.67
C ASP A 461 25.14 -13.25 -35.73
N GLY A 462 26.35 -13.66 -35.42
CA GLY A 462 26.69 -14.85 -34.64
C GLY A 462 26.32 -14.79 -33.16
N THR A 463 25.35 -14.02 -32.81
CA THR A 463 24.79 -13.94 -31.44
C THR A 463 23.98 -15.20 -31.16
N TRP A 464 24.36 -15.87 -30.11
CA TRP A 464 23.69 -17.07 -29.63
C TRP A 464 22.21 -16.79 -29.35
N TYR A 465 21.33 -17.70 -29.72
CA TYR A 465 19.85 -17.59 -29.69
C TYR A 465 19.29 -16.95 -28.42
N PHE A 466 19.85 -17.35 -27.25
CA PHE A 466 19.37 -16.83 -25.95
C PHE A 466 19.68 -15.35 -25.69
N TYR A 467 20.57 -14.74 -26.44
CA TYR A 467 20.86 -13.31 -26.35
C TYR A 467 20.02 -12.45 -27.31
N ASN A 468 19.16 -13.10 -28.11
CA ASN A 468 18.20 -12.42 -28.98
C ASN A 468 16.81 -12.42 -28.34
N PRO A 469 16.36 -11.30 -27.69
CA PRO A 469 15.07 -11.26 -26.98
C PRO A 469 13.87 -11.57 -27.88
N THR A 470 13.94 -11.18 -29.16
CA THR A 470 12.89 -11.42 -30.14
C THR A 470 12.76 -12.90 -30.50
N ALA A 471 13.89 -13.56 -30.71
CA ALA A 471 13.91 -15.00 -31.00
C ALA A 471 13.45 -15.83 -29.78
N VAL A 472 13.86 -15.44 -28.58
CA VAL A 472 13.43 -16.10 -27.32
C VAL A 472 11.95 -15.91 -27.09
N SER A 473 11.40 -14.71 -27.29
CA SER A 473 9.97 -14.42 -27.17
C SER A 473 9.15 -15.22 -28.17
N GLN A 474 9.59 -15.27 -29.42
CA GLN A 474 8.92 -16.04 -30.46
C GLN A 474 8.98 -17.54 -30.18
N GLY A 475 10.13 -18.06 -29.72
CA GLY A 475 10.29 -19.46 -29.33
C GLY A 475 9.40 -19.86 -28.15
N LYS A 476 9.25 -18.96 -27.14
CA LYS A 476 8.28 -19.19 -26.04
C LYS A 476 6.84 -19.23 -26.53
N THR A 477 6.46 -18.35 -27.44
CA THR A 477 5.11 -18.31 -28.01
C THR A 477 4.82 -19.57 -28.84
N ASP A 478 5.79 -20.02 -29.68
CA ASP A 478 5.67 -21.24 -30.47
C ASP A 478 5.61 -22.48 -29.57
N PHE A 479 6.40 -22.53 -28.51
CA PHE A 479 6.35 -23.59 -27.51
C PHE A 479 4.99 -23.66 -26.81
N GLN A 480 4.47 -22.51 -26.34
CA GLN A 480 3.14 -22.46 -25.69
C GLN A 480 2.01 -22.85 -26.64
N ARG A 481 2.14 -22.54 -27.93
CA ARG A 481 1.14 -22.91 -28.93
C ARG A 481 1.12 -24.42 -29.21
N GLU A 482 2.29 -25.07 -29.22
CA GLU A 482 2.46 -26.47 -29.58
C GLU A 482 2.24 -27.41 -28.39
N TRP A 483 2.65 -26.98 -27.18
CA TRP A 483 2.69 -27.78 -25.97
C TRP A 483 1.79 -27.29 -24.83
N GLY A 484 1.13 -26.14 -25.00
CA GLY A 484 0.38 -25.48 -23.95
C GLY A 484 1.27 -24.88 -22.86
N ARG A 485 0.67 -24.47 -21.74
CA ARG A 485 1.41 -23.98 -20.57
C ARG A 485 2.01 -25.17 -19.83
N ARG A 486 3.31 -25.28 -19.82
CA ARG A 486 4.07 -26.34 -19.17
C ARG A 486 5.06 -25.74 -18.19
N ASP A 487 5.15 -26.35 -17.01
CA ASP A 487 6.15 -25.99 -16.01
C ASP A 487 7.50 -26.61 -16.34
N ASN A 488 8.60 -25.97 -15.93
CA ASN A 488 9.95 -26.46 -16.17
C ASN A 488 10.32 -27.53 -15.13
N VAL A 489 9.74 -28.71 -15.31
CA VAL A 489 9.96 -29.89 -14.47
C VAL A 489 10.39 -31.08 -15.34
N ASP A 490 11.02 -32.07 -14.74
CA ASP A 490 11.37 -33.30 -15.43
C ASP A 490 10.12 -33.98 -15.99
N ASP A 491 10.24 -34.59 -17.16
CA ASP A 491 9.11 -35.21 -17.89
C ASP A 491 7.97 -34.25 -18.32
N TRP A 492 8.25 -32.96 -18.48
CA TRP A 492 7.28 -31.92 -18.89
C TRP A 492 6.47 -32.24 -20.15
N GLN A 493 6.93 -33.19 -20.97
CA GLN A 493 6.27 -33.66 -22.21
C GLN A 493 5.05 -34.54 -21.94
N ARG A 494 4.89 -35.06 -20.71
CA ARG A 494 3.79 -35.98 -20.35
C ARG A 494 2.60 -35.19 -19.77
N ILE A 495 1.38 -35.54 -20.22
CA ILE A 495 0.13 -34.90 -19.79
C ILE A 495 -0.23 -35.30 -18.34
N ASN A 496 0.07 -36.53 -17.91
CA ASN A 496 -0.26 -37.06 -16.60
C ASN A 496 1.01 -37.31 -15.77
N HIS A 497 1.28 -36.44 -14.78
CA HIS A 497 2.34 -36.61 -13.80
C HIS A 497 2.02 -37.58 -12.67
N THR A 498 0.79 -38.07 -12.58
CA THR A 498 0.29 -38.91 -11.47
C THR A 498 0.76 -40.34 -11.53
N VAL A 499 1.33 -40.84 -12.62
CA VAL A 499 1.69 -42.24 -12.81
C VAL A 499 3.15 -42.59 -12.39
N VAL A 500 4.00 -41.57 -12.13
CA VAL A 500 5.45 -41.79 -11.88
C VAL A 500 5.84 -41.71 -10.39
N ARG A 501 4.91 -41.42 -9.47
CA ARG A 501 5.24 -41.26 -8.03
C ARG A 501 5.05 -42.52 -7.19
N MET A 502 5.05 -43.72 -7.79
CA MET A 502 4.96 -44.98 -7.03
C MET A 502 6.29 -45.74 -6.88
N SER A 503 7.44 -45.14 -7.09
CA SER A 503 8.70 -45.76 -6.69
C SER A 503 9.81 -44.73 -6.56
N SER A 504 9.93 -44.18 -5.40
CA SER A 504 11.17 -43.96 -4.65
C SER A 504 10.87 -43.06 -3.43
N SER A 505 11.22 -43.60 -2.31
CA SER A 505 11.28 -42.99 -0.99
C SER A 505 12.26 -41.84 -0.98
N ASP A 506 11.94 -40.93 -0.06
CA ASP A 506 12.81 -39.96 0.62
C ASP A 506 13.23 -38.72 -0.19
N ASP A 507 12.67 -37.59 0.12
CA ASP A 507 13.27 -36.46 0.82
C ASP A 507 12.39 -35.17 0.75
N GLU A 508 12.33 -34.52 1.90
CA GLU A 508 11.64 -33.27 2.15
C GLU A 508 12.22 -32.12 1.31
N MET A 509 11.38 -31.27 0.75
CA MET A 509 11.54 -29.79 0.80
C MET A 509 10.32 -29.07 0.25
N GLU A 510 9.91 -28.09 1.02
CA GLU A 510 8.90 -27.08 0.73
C GLU A 510 9.21 -26.33 -0.56
N THR A 511 8.21 -26.10 -1.38
CA THR A 511 8.12 -24.88 -2.19
C THR A 511 6.67 -24.60 -2.57
N ASP A 512 6.25 -23.39 -2.21
CA ASP A 512 5.07 -22.68 -2.68
C ASP A 512 4.95 -22.75 -4.19
N SER A 513 3.79 -23.14 -4.68
CA SER A 513 3.38 -22.78 -6.04
C SER A 513 1.86 -22.66 -6.12
N ILE A 514 1.46 -21.42 -6.33
CA ILE A 514 0.17 -20.95 -6.79
C ILE A 514 -0.26 -21.74 -8.02
N ALA A 515 -1.34 -22.49 -7.93
CA ALA A 515 -1.97 -23.11 -9.07
C ALA A 515 -3.31 -22.44 -9.37
N THR A 516 -3.33 -21.70 -10.45
CA THR A 516 -4.53 -21.39 -11.22
C THR A 516 -4.93 -22.63 -11.96
N ASP A 517 -6.18 -23.06 -11.78
CA ASP A 517 -7.12 -23.50 -12.83
C ASP A 517 -8.41 -24.03 -12.21
N SER A 518 -9.51 -23.26 -12.37
CA SER A 518 -10.41 -23.33 -13.52
C SER A 518 -11.17 -24.63 -13.66
N ILE A 519 -12.45 -24.55 -13.26
CA ILE A 519 -13.61 -25.16 -13.92
C ILE A 519 -13.35 -26.54 -14.57
N ALA A 520 -13.03 -27.50 -13.74
CA ALA A 520 -13.18 -28.92 -14.08
C ALA A 520 -13.46 -29.78 -12.83
N ASP A 521 -13.76 -29.15 -11.68
CA ASP A 521 -13.85 -29.87 -10.42
C ASP A 521 -15.27 -29.90 -9.86
N MET A 522 -16.23 -30.39 -10.66
CA MET A 522 -17.39 -31.05 -10.08
C MET A 522 -17.15 -32.55 -9.83
N THR A 523 -15.91 -33.06 -9.94
CA THR A 523 -15.60 -34.48 -9.79
C THR A 523 -14.67 -34.85 -8.65
N ASN A 524 -14.28 -33.88 -7.78
CA ASN A 524 -13.42 -34.21 -6.64
C ASN A 524 -13.81 -33.45 -5.36
N VAL A 525 -15.06 -33.64 -4.91
CA VAL A 525 -15.43 -33.25 -3.54
C VAL A 525 -15.22 -34.46 -2.62
N THR A 526 -13.98 -34.92 -2.50
CA THR A 526 -13.49 -35.74 -1.39
C THR A 526 -12.15 -35.20 -0.90
N ALA A 527 -12.00 -33.86 -0.90
CA ALA A 527 -10.88 -33.23 -0.20
C ALA A 527 -11.29 -32.96 1.24
N ARG A 528 -10.90 -33.88 2.13
CA ARG A 528 -10.91 -33.67 3.57
C ARG A 528 -10.01 -32.49 3.93
N PRO A 529 -10.38 -31.66 4.94
CA PRO A 529 -9.48 -30.69 5.51
C PRO A 529 -8.21 -31.34 6.04
N LYS A 530 -7.06 -30.71 5.81
CA LYS A 530 -5.73 -31.27 6.15
C LYS A 530 -5.39 -31.32 7.64
N ASP A 531 -6.33 -31.04 8.55
CA ASP A 531 -6.07 -30.97 9.99
C ASP A 531 -6.95 -31.92 10.83
N ALA A 532 -7.03 -33.17 10.44
CA ALA A 532 -7.51 -34.19 11.36
C ALA A 532 -6.50 -35.35 11.37
N ARG A 533 -5.54 -35.33 12.33
CA ARG A 533 -4.74 -36.46 12.69
C ARG A 533 -5.65 -37.56 13.27
N TYR A 534 -6.05 -38.51 12.46
CA TYR A 534 -6.47 -39.81 12.94
C TYR A 534 -5.59 -40.86 12.31
N GLN A 535 -4.76 -41.47 13.13
CA GLN A 535 -4.09 -42.73 12.84
C GLN A 535 -5.18 -43.81 12.65
N ARG A 536 -5.24 -44.37 11.45
CA ARG A 536 -5.96 -45.65 11.23
C ARG A 536 -4.97 -46.75 10.98
N ASP A 537 -4.98 -47.73 11.86
CA ASP A 537 -4.30 -49.00 11.67
C ASP A 537 -4.73 -49.68 10.39
N ALA A 538 -3.74 -50.08 9.63
CA ALA A 538 -3.91 -50.90 8.44
C ALA A 538 -4.39 -52.29 8.81
N ARG A 539 -5.59 -52.66 8.43
CA ARG A 539 -5.96 -54.05 8.17
C ARG A 539 -6.30 -54.25 6.72
N ASN A 540 -5.43 -54.97 6.07
CA ASN A 540 -5.54 -55.50 4.73
C ASN A 540 -6.71 -56.49 4.70
N ASP A 541 -7.72 -56.17 3.88
CA ASP A 541 -8.57 -57.20 3.31
C ASP A 541 -8.86 -56.88 1.84
N SER A 542 -8.34 -57.76 1.02
CA SER A 542 -8.48 -57.79 -0.42
C SER A 542 -9.92 -58.08 -0.82
N ILE A 543 -10.61 -57.01 -1.30
CA ILE A 543 -11.87 -57.14 -2.04
C ILE A 543 -11.55 -57.02 -3.51
N LYS A 544 -11.82 -58.11 -4.24
CA LYS A 544 -11.75 -58.24 -5.70
C LYS A 544 -12.56 -57.09 -6.35
N SER A 545 -11.91 -56.25 -7.15
CA SER A 545 -12.53 -55.26 -8.00
C SER A 545 -13.45 -55.91 -9.03
N ALA A 546 -14.75 -55.59 -8.90
CA ALA A 546 -15.70 -55.78 -9.99
C ALA A 546 -15.36 -54.81 -11.15
N PRO A 547 -15.67 -55.07 -12.40
CA PRO A 547 -15.39 -54.17 -13.52
C PRO A 547 -16.16 -52.88 -13.33
N VAL A 548 -15.42 -51.76 -13.19
CA VAL A 548 -16.00 -50.42 -13.10
C VAL A 548 -16.66 -50.07 -14.40
N ASP A 549 -17.97 -49.88 -14.35
CA ASP A 549 -18.81 -49.54 -15.50
C ASP A 549 -18.35 -48.17 -16.03
N SER A 550 -17.84 -48.12 -17.26
CA SER A 550 -17.33 -46.85 -17.87
C SER A 550 -18.42 -45.80 -18.03
N ALA A 551 -19.69 -46.15 -17.87
CA ALA A 551 -20.82 -45.24 -17.90
C ALA A 551 -20.92 -44.39 -16.62
N ALA A 552 -20.44 -44.86 -15.48
CA ALA A 552 -20.43 -44.14 -14.21
C ALA A 552 -19.34 -43.08 -14.13
N GLN A 553 -18.45 -42.95 -15.10
CA GLN A 553 -17.38 -41.97 -15.17
C GLN A 553 -17.66 -40.81 -16.15
N ASP A 554 -18.75 -40.88 -16.92
CA ASP A 554 -19.08 -39.91 -17.94
C ASP A 554 -20.12 -38.88 -17.44
N PRO A 555 -19.74 -37.61 -17.20
CA PRO A 555 -20.64 -36.56 -16.69
C PRO A 555 -21.80 -36.22 -17.64
N HIS A 556 -21.82 -36.74 -18.88
CA HIS A 556 -22.95 -36.61 -19.84
C HIS A 556 -24.02 -37.68 -19.71
N LYS A 557 -23.81 -38.63 -18.77
CA LYS A 557 -24.74 -39.73 -18.51
C LYS A 557 -25.37 -39.60 -17.11
N ARG A 558 -26.61 -40.08 -17.01
CA ARG A 558 -27.35 -40.06 -15.75
C ARG A 558 -26.70 -40.96 -14.69
N GLU A 559 -26.09 -42.06 -15.09
CA GLU A 559 -25.42 -43.02 -14.21
C GLU A 559 -24.33 -42.39 -13.37
N TYR A 560 -23.62 -41.42 -13.93
CA TYR A 560 -22.60 -40.63 -13.20
C TYR A 560 -23.18 -39.89 -12.02
N TYR A 561 -24.32 -39.22 -12.17
CA TYR A 561 -24.99 -38.47 -11.10
C TYR A 561 -25.71 -39.40 -10.13
N LEU A 562 -26.32 -40.48 -10.64
CA LEU A 562 -27.02 -41.48 -9.82
C LEU A 562 -26.07 -42.20 -8.89
N ALA A 563 -24.80 -42.43 -9.28
CA ALA A 563 -23.77 -43.02 -8.43
C ALA A 563 -23.35 -42.12 -7.23
N GLN A 564 -23.63 -40.83 -7.34
CA GLN A 564 -23.27 -39.85 -6.27
C GLN A 564 -24.43 -39.61 -5.28
N ILE A 565 -25.66 -40.02 -5.62
CA ILE A 565 -26.82 -39.79 -4.76
C ILE A 565 -26.86 -40.81 -3.62
N PRO A 566 -27.03 -40.36 -2.35
CA PRO A 566 -27.06 -41.25 -1.21
C PRO A 566 -28.38 -41.99 -1.10
N PHE A 567 -28.41 -43.25 -1.51
CA PHE A 567 -29.62 -44.08 -1.44
C PHE A 567 -29.67 -44.92 -0.16
N THR A 568 -28.52 -45.33 0.38
CA THR A 568 -28.46 -46.12 1.62
C THR A 568 -28.44 -45.25 2.84
N ASP A 569 -28.91 -45.75 3.97
CA ASP A 569 -28.97 -45.00 5.22
C ASP A 569 -27.57 -44.66 5.72
N GLU A 570 -26.56 -45.50 5.43
CA GLU A 570 -25.15 -45.21 5.74
C GLU A 570 -24.64 -44.00 4.94
N GLN A 571 -24.96 -43.94 3.63
CA GLN A 571 -24.59 -42.80 2.79
C GLN A 571 -25.26 -41.49 3.20
N LYS A 572 -26.54 -41.56 3.60
CA LYS A 572 -27.27 -40.40 4.14
C LYS A 572 -26.67 -39.94 5.45
N ALA A 573 -26.29 -40.86 6.34
CA ALA A 573 -25.64 -40.55 7.61
C ALA A 573 -24.30 -39.80 7.35
N ALA A 574 -23.50 -40.25 6.38
CA ALA A 574 -22.29 -39.55 5.99
C ALA A 574 -22.55 -38.13 5.44
N CYS A 575 -23.62 -37.93 4.65
CA CYS A 575 -24.05 -36.62 4.21
C CYS A 575 -24.44 -35.71 5.38
N HIS A 576 -25.20 -36.26 6.34
CA HIS A 576 -25.59 -35.51 7.53
C HIS A 576 -24.38 -35.12 8.40
N GLU A 577 -23.37 -35.97 8.54
CA GLU A 577 -22.12 -35.65 9.26
C GLU A 577 -21.40 -34.47 8.60
N ILE A 578 -21.32 -34.43 7.28
CA ILE A 578 -20.73 -33.30 6.53
C ILE A 578 -21.52 -32.01 6.76
N ILE A 579 -22.87 -32.11 6.72
CA ILE A 579 -23.75 -30.94 6.95
C ILE A 579 -23.58 -30.41 8.39
N GLN A 580 -23.56 -31.27 9.39
CA GLN A 580 -23.38 -30.91 10.81
C GLN A 580 -22.07 -30.14 10.97
N ASN A 581 -20.99 -30.71 10.50
CA ASN A 581 -19.66 -30.08 10.55
C ASN A 581 -19.63 -28.75 9.79
N GLY A 582 -20.23 -28.72 8.62
CA GLY A 582 -20.32 -27.50 7.82
C GLY A 582 -21.11 -26.38 8.52
N LEU A 583 -22.29 -26.71 9.08
CA LEU A 583 -23.14 -25.74 9.80
C LEU A 583 -22.43 -25.16 11.02
N PHE A 584 -21.73 -26.01 11.78
CA PHE A 584 -20.99 -25.60 12.95
C PHE A 584 -19.87 -24.62 12.60
N HIS A 585 -18.93 -25.01 11.73
CA HIS A 585 -17.80 -24.16 11.37
C HIS A 585 -18.22 -22.90 10.61
N ALA A 586 -19.15 -23.02 9.65
CA ALA A 586 -19.64 -21.86 8.94
C ALA A 586 -20.36 -20.88 9.89
N GLY A 587 -21.14 -21.39 10.86
CA GLY A 587 -21.82 -20.56 11.85
C GLY A 587 -20.85 -19.75 12.70
N ILE A 588 -19.76 -20.35 13.16
CA ILE A 588 -18.70 -19.69 13.95
C ILE A 588 -17.97 -18.64 13.10
N ILE A 589 -17.49 -19.00 11.90
CA ILE A 589 -16.77 -18.09 11.02
C ILE A 589 -17.61 -16.86 10.68
N LEU A 590 -18.90 -17.06 10.37
CA LEU A 590 -19.85 -15.98 10.08
C LEU A 590 -20.06 -15.03 11.26
N LYS A 591 -20.03 -15.55 12.50
CA LYS A 591 -20.19 -14.76 13.72
C LYS A 591 -18.90 -14.00 14.08
N ASP A 592 -17.78 -14.70 14.13
CA ASP A 592 -16.54 -14.18 14.73
C ASP A 592 -15.66 -13.41 13.75
N LYS A 593 -15.57 -13.88 12.49
CA LYS A 593 -14.67 -13.27 11.50
C LYS A 593 -15.39 -12.33 10.54
N MET A 594 -16.71 -12.48 10.35
CA MET A 594 -17.45 -11.74 9.33
C MET A 594 -18.52 -10.78 9.88
N ASP A 595 -18.82 -10.87 11.18
CA ASP A 595 -19.88 -10.11 11.84
C ASP A 595 -21.28 -10.22 11.15
N ARG A 596 -21.52 -11.35 10.46
CA ARG A 596 -22.80 -11.66 9.79
C ARG A 596 -23.73 -12.41 10.75
N LEU A 597 -24.10 -11.76 11.87
CA LEU A 597 -24.83 -12.40 12.97
C LEU A 597 -26.15 -13.04 12.52
N ALA A 598 -26.93 -12.42 11.64
CA ALA A 598 -28.20 -12.97 11.18
C ALA A 598 -28.05 -14.24 10.33
N VAL A 599 -26.96 -14.36 9.58
CA VAL A 599 -26.66 -15.56 8.79
C VAL A 599 -26.14 -16.65 9.69
N SER A 600 -25.21 -16.32 10.60
CA SER A 600 -24.73 -17.24 11.62
C SER A 600 -25.87 -17.83 12.47
N GLU A 601 -26.81 -16.99 12.91
CA GLU A 601 -28.01 -17.45 13.64
C GLU A 601 -28.73 -18.56 12.89
N ARG A 602 -28.98 -18.38 11.58
CA ARG A 602 -29.69 -19.40 10.78
C ARG A 602 -28.92 -20.72 10.70
N TYR A 603 -27.60 -20.68 10.53
CA TYR A 603 -26.75 -21.87 10.46
C TYR A 603 -26.72 -22.63 11.80
N LEU A 604 -26.44 -21.92 12.90
CA LEU A 604 -26.37 -22.52 14.22
C LEU A 604 -27.76 -22.98 14.73
N CYS A 605 -28.82 -22.22 14.48
CA CYS A 605 -30.18 -22.65 14.80
C CYS A 605 -30.58 -23.90 14.02
N ARG A 606 -30.23 -23.98 12.73
CA ARG A 606 -30.48 -25.19 11.95
C ARG A 606 -29.72 -26.39 12.52
N LEU A 607 -28.45 -26.19 12.90
CA LEU A 607 -27.66 -27.25 13.53
C LEU A 607 -28.32 -27.78 14.80
N THR A 608 -28.67 -26.91 15.75
CA THR A 608 -29.24 -27.29 17.04
C THR A 608 -30.70 -27.79 16.96
N ALA A 609 -31.41 -27.51 15.85
CA ALA A 609 -32.78 -27.98 15.64
C ALA A 609 -32.83 -29.31 14.90
N ASP A 610 -32.06 -29.45 13.78
CA ASP A 610 -32.10 -30.63 12.93
C ASP A 610 -31.21 -31.76 13.48
N TYR A 611 -30.19 -31.42 14.28
CA TYR A 611 -29.15 -32.35 14.76
C TYR A 611 -28.91 -32.23 16.28
N PRO A 612 -29.89 -32.55 17.13
CA PRO A 612 -29.72 -32.43 18.58
C PRO A 612 -28.63 -33.35 19.15
N ASP A 613 -28.28 -34.44 18.48
CA ASP A 613 -27.29 -35.42 18.92
C ASP A 613 -25.87 -35.09 18.39
N TYR A 614 -25.63 -33.93 17.84
CA TYR A 614 -24.29 -33.54 17.35
C TYR A 614 -23.32 -33.37 18.51
N GLU A 615 -22.09 -33.88 18.37
CA GLU A 615 -21.10 -33.95 19.45
C GLU A 615 -20.76 -32.58 20.07
N HIS A 616 -20.73 -31.50 19.25
CA HIS A 616 -20.44 -30.13 19.69
C HIS A 616 -21.70 -29.26 19.78
N ASN A 617 -22.83 -29.82 20.09
CA ASN A 617 -24.09 -29.06 20.14
C ASN A 617 -24.18 -28.12 21.37
N ASP A 618 -23.50 -28.45 22.44
CA ASP A 618 -23.27 -27.61 23.61
C ASP A 618 -22.49 -26.34 23.25
N GLU A 619 -21.39 -26.49 22.50
CA GLU A 619 -20.60 -25.39 21.97
C GLU A 619 -21.39 -24.55 20.95
N ALA A 620 -22.20 -25.17 20.10
CA ALA A 620 -23.08 -24.46 19.16
C ALA A 620 -24.11 -23.60 19.90
N LEU A 621 -24.71 -24.11 21.00
CA LEU A 621 -25.64 -23.37 21.88
C LEU A 621 -24.92 -22.23 22.59
N TYR A 622 -23.68 -22.42 23.04
CA TYR A 622 -22.83 -21.38 23.60
C TYR A 622 -22.61 -20.24 22.59
N HIS A 623 -22.27 -20.58 21.35
CA HIS A 623 -22.09 -19.60 20.29
C HIS A 623 -23.38 -18.83 19.96
N LEU A 624 -24.55 -19.49 20.00
CA LEU A 624 -25.87 -18.83 19.90
C LEU A 624 -26.13 -17.90 21.10
N TRP A 625 -25.79 -18.32 22.30
CA TRP A 625 -25.89 -17.49 23.49
C TRP A 625 -25.04 -16.23 23.40
N LEU A 626 -23.76 -16.35 22.96
CA LEU A 626 -22.87 -15.20 22.66
C LEU A 626 -23.47 -14.27 21.63
N LEU A 627 -24.00 -14.83 20.53
CA LEU A 627 -24.62 -14.07 19.44
C LEU A 627 -25.80 -13.26 19.94
N TYR A 628 -26.70 -13.89 20.73
CA TYR A 628 -27.86 -13.19 21.27
C TYR A 628 -27.48 -12.17 22.34
N SER A 629 -26.44 -12.43 23.11
CA SER A 629 -25.90 -11.48 24.08
C SER A 629 -25.34 -10.24 23.39
N ARG A 630 -24.59 -10.41 22.30
CA ARG A 630 -24.09 -9.30 21.45
C ARG A 630 -25.24 -8.50 20.83
N LEU A 631 -26.30 -9.15 20.39
CA LEU A 631 -27.50 -8.50 19.84
C LEU A 631 -28.39 -7.85 20.95
N GLY A 632 -28.11 -8.09 22.24
CA GLY A 632 -28.93 -7.63 23.36
C GLY A 632 -30.28 -8.34 23.48
N ASN A 633 -30.45 -9.50 22.84
CA ASN A 633 -31.65 -10.32 22.93
C ASN A 633 -31.61 -11.27 24.14
N THR A 634 -31.87 -10.71 25.32
CA THR A 634 -31.78 -11.43 26.59
C THR A 634 -32.73 -12.62 26.69
N ALA A 635 -33.88 -12.57 26.02
CA ALA A 635 -34.86 -13.66 26.04
C ALA A 635 -34.32 -14.91 25.34
N LYS A 636 -33.80 -14.80 24.12
CA LYS A 636 -33.21 -15.91 23.38
C LYS A 636 -31.90 -16.41 24.01
N ALA A 637 -31.11 -15.51 24.61
CA ALA A 637 -29.93 -15.89 25.37
C ALA A 637 -30.31 -16.74 26.60
N ALA A 638 -31.32 -16.34 27.34
CA ALA A 638 -31.82 -17.11 28.48
C ALA A 638 -32.38 -18.49 28.07
N ASP A 639 -33.03 -18.57 26.91
CA ASP A 639 -33.52 -19.84 26.35
C ASP A 639 -32.35 -20.80 26.02
N CYS A 640 -31.28 -20.29 25.37
CA CYS A 640 -30.08 -21.07 25.13
C CYS A 640 -29.44 -21.58 26.42
N LEU A 641 -29.31 -20.72 27.44
CA LEU A 641 -28.75 -21.10 28.74
C LEU A 641 -29.64 -22.17 29.42
N ALA A 642 -30.95 -22.02 29.39
CA ALA A 642 -31.87 -23.01 29.99
C ALA A 642 -31.74 -24.38 29.30
N ARG A 643 -31.63 -24.41 27.96
CA ARG A 643 -31.38 -25.66 27.21
C ARG A 643 -30.04 -26.27 27.55
N MET A 644 -28.98 -25.49 27.65
CA MET A 644 -27.64 -25.99 28.03
C MET A 644 -27.62 -26.55 29.43
N GLN A 645 -28.28 -25.88 30.37
CA GLN A 645 -28.43 -26.38 31.77
C GLN A 645 -29.24 -27.66 31.87
N GLN A 646 -30.21 -27.87 31.01
CA GLN A 646 -31.04 -29.06 30.95
C GLN A 646 -30.34 -30.23 30.25
N ASP A 647 -29.75 -30.01 29.06
CA ASP A 647 -29.28 -31.05 28.17
C ASP A 647 -27.77 -31.32 28.34
N TYR A 648 -27.00 -30.30 28.78
CA TYR A 648 -25.51 -30.37 28.90
C TYR A 648 -25.03 -29.76 30.23
N PRO A 649 -25.50 -30.23 31.43
CA PRO A 649 -25.16 -29.57 32.71
C PRO A 649 -23.70 -29.65 33.12
N GLU A 650 -22.95 -30.64 32.61
CA GLU A 650 -21.52 -30.85 32.94
C GLU A 650 -20.58 -30.25 31.88
N SER A 651 -21.11 -29.68 30.80
CA SER A 651 -20.31 -29.02 29.78
C SER A 651 -19.58 -27.79 30.33
N GLU A 652 -18.32 -27.66 29.94
CA GLU A 652 -17.50 -26.48 30.31
C GLU A 652 -18.17 -25.16 29.87
N TRP A 653 -18.82 -25.17 28.71
CA TRP A 653 -19.54 -24.02 28.16
C TRP A 653 -20.76 -23.64 29.04
N THR A 654 -21.48 -24.64 29.58
CA THR A 654 -22.59 -24.39 30.46
C THR A 654 -22.15 -23.80 31.80
N LEU A 655 -21.04 -24.33 32.34
CA LEU A 655 -20.47 -23.81 33.59
C LEU A 655 -19.97 -22.37 33.39
N LEU A 656 -19.34 -22.09 32.26
CA LEU A 656 -18.80 -20.77 31.92
C LEU A 656 -19.92 -19.70 31.86
N ILE A 657 -21.01 -19.96 31.13
CA ILE A 657 -22.07 -18.96 30.94
C ILE A 657 -23.06 -18.90 32.12
N SER A 658 -22.99 -19.84 33.06
CA SER A 658 -23.75 -19.81 34.29
C SER A 658 -23.21 -18.80 35.31
N ASP A 659 -22.01 -18.24 35.07
CA ASP A 659 -21.48 -17.09 35.81
C ASP A 659 -22.36 -15.86 35.60
N PRO A 660 -22.93 -15.23 36.63
CA PRO A 660 -23.76 -14.05 36.47
C PRO A 660 -23.13 -12.86 35.76
N LEU A 661 -21.79 -12.75 35.78
CA LEU A 661 -21.03 -11.65 35.16
C LEU A 661 -20.60 -11.94 33.73
N TYR A 662 -20.73 -13.18 33.27
CA TYR A 662 -20.22 -13.59 31.97
C TYR A 662 -20.94 -12.88 30.78
N ALA A 663 -22.26 -12.66 30.89
CA ALA A 663 -23.05 -11.95 29.88
C ALA A 663 -22.60 -10.49 29.68
N GLU A 664 -22.26 -9.82 30.78
CA GLU A 664 -21.72 -8.45 30.73
C GLU A 664 -20.29 -8.46 30.14
N ASN A 665 -19.49 -9.43 30.56
CA ASN A 665 -18.11 -9.59 30.04
C ASN A 665 -18.07 -9.96 28.55
N ALA A 666 -18.98 -10.81 28.08
CA ALA A 666 -19.07 -11.16 26.66
C ALA A 666 -19.47 -9.96 25.76
N ARG A 667 -20.25 -9.01 26.30
CA ARG A 667 -20.69 -7.84 25.54
C ARG A 667 -19.75 -6.65 25.64
N PHE A 668 -19.16 -6.42 26.81
CA PHE A 668 -18.37 -5.24 27.12
C PHE A 668 -17.02 -5.58 27.74
N GLY A 669 -16.64 -6.87 27.77
CA GLY A 669 -15.51 -7.36 28.53
C GLY A 669 -14.21 -6.65 28.19
N GLU A 670 -13.88 -6.48 26.91
CA GLU A 670 -12.69 -5.74 26.48
C GLU A 670 -12.69 -4.29 26.98
N GLN A 671 -13.81 -3.60 26.84
CA GLN A 671 -13.93 -2.19 27.25
C GLN A 671 -13.87 -2.05 28.78
N ILE A 672 -14.48 -3.00 29.52
CA ILE A 672 -14.43 -3.00 30.98
C ILE A 672 -13.03 -3.37 31.46
N GLU A 673 -12.39 -4.34 30.82
CA GLU A 673 -11.03 -4.76 31.13
C GLU A 673 -10.03 -3.64 30.81
N ASP A 674 -10.13 -2.99 29.62
CA ASP A 674 -9.30 -1.84 29.24
C ASP A 674 -9.47 -0.66 30.20
N SER A 675 -10.71 -0.38 30.60
CA SER A 675 -11.00 0.66 31.59
C SER A 675 -10.41 0.32 32.96
N LEU A 676 -10.53 -0.94 33.40
CA LEU A 676 -9.95 -1.44 34.64
C LEU A 676 -8.41 -1.39 34.56
N TYR A 677 -7.82 -1.78 33.42
CA TYR A 677 -6.39 -1.71 33.22
C TYR A 677 -5.89 -0.26 33.26
N THR A 678 -6.56 0.65 32.56
CA THR A 678 -6.23 2.08 32.58
C THR A 678 -6.26 2.64 34.00
N ALA A 679 -7.30 2.31 34.79
CA ALA A 679 -7.40 2.71 36.18
C ALA A 679 -6.27 2.11 37.06
N THR A 680 -5.89 0.87 36.79
CA THR A 680 -4.79 0.18 37.48
C THR A 680 -3.44 0.80 37.16
N TYR A 681 -3.21 1.11 35.89
CA TYR A 681 -2.01 1.80 35.44
C TYR A 681 -1.87 3.20 36.05
N GLU A 682 -2.95 3.97 36.12
CA GLU A 682 -2.94 5.27 36.80
C GLU A 682 -2.76 5.13 38.33
N ALA A 683 -3.30 4.07 38.94
CA ALA A 683 -3.05 3.77 40.35
C ALA A 683 -1.56 3.42 40.58
N PHE A 684 -0.96 2.63 39.70
CA PHE A 684 0.46 2.29 39.75
C PHE A 684 1.34 3.54 39.61
N LYS A 685 1.09 4.42 38.65
CA LYS A 685 1.81 5.70 38.51
C LYS A 685 1.73 6.61 39.73
N THR A 686 0.66 6.49 40.51
CA THR A 686 0.40 7.30 41.71
C THR A 686 0.75 6.57 43.01
N ASP A 687 1.49 5.46 42.95
CA ASP A 687 1.95 4.64 44.09
C ASP A 687 0.79 4.12 44.98
N ARG A 688 -0.39 3.83 44.39
CA ARG A 688 -1.53 3.25 45.12
C ARG A 688 -1.52 1.73 44.97
N ALA A 689 -0.58 1.08 45.66
CA ALA A 689 -0.37 -0.36 45.58
C ALA A 689 -1.60 -1.21 45.99
N ASP A 690 -2.36 -0.71 46.96
CA ASP A 690 -3.64 -1.33 47.43
C ASP A 690 -4.66 -1.44 46.29
N VAL A 691 -4.80 -0.40 45.48
CA VAL A 691 -5.69 -0.37 44.30
C VAL A 691 -5.19 -1.30 43.22
N VAL A 692 -3.87 -1.27 42.95
CA VAL A 692 -3.25 -2.15 41.93
C VAL A 692 -3.50 -3.62 42.30
N LYS A 693 -3.27 -4.01 43.54
CA LYS A 693 -3.51 -5.37 44.03
C LYS A 693 -4.97 -5.77 43.91
N GLN A 694 -5.91 -4.93 44.39
CA GLN A 694 -7.35 -5.19 44.30
C GLN A 694 -7.82 -5.35 42.84
N ASN A 695 -7.34 -4.50 41.94
CA ASN A 695 -7.69 -4.57 40.51
C ASN A 695 -7.07 -5.79 39.83
N ALA A 696 -5.85 -6.19 40.21
CA ALA A 696 -5.22 -7.41 39.70
C ALA A 696 -5.95 -8.68 40.15
N GLU A 697 -6.45 -8.71 41.40
CA GLU A 697 -7.31 -9.78 41.91
C GLU A 697 -8.68 -9.79 41.23
N LEU A 698 -9.26 -8.62 40.97
CA LEU A 698 -10.51 -8.48 40.21
C LEU A 698 -10.30 -8.96 38.74
N SER A 699 -9.20 -8.62 38.10
CA SER A 699 -8.84 -9.14 36.78
C SER A 699 -8.71 -10.66 36.80
N ALA A 700 -8.07 -11.23 37.83
CA ALA A 700 -7.90 -12.67 37.95
C ALA A 700 -9.23 -13.43 38.06
N THR A 701 -10.21 -12.84 38.75
CA THR A 701 -11.52 -13.47 39.00
C THR A 701 -12.51 -13.21 37.87
N ARG A 702 -12.55 -11.99 37.33
CA ARG A 702 -13.54 -11.59 36.34
C ARG A 702 -13.09 -11.77 34.88
N PHE A 703 -11.79 -11.59 34.61
CA PHE A 703 -11.20 -11.64 33.28
C PHE A 703 -10.02 -12.63 33.25
N SER A 704 -10.24 -13.86 33.71
CA SER A 704 -9.18 -14.88 33.79
C SER A 704 -8.51 -15.20 32.44
N GLN A 705 -9.24 -15.02 31.36
CA GLN A 705 -8.79 -15.16 29.96
C GLN A 705 -8.76 -13.82 29.21
N GLY A 706 -8.73 -12.70 29.90
CA GLY A 706 -8.76 -11.38 29.33
C GLY A 706 -7.48 -11.02 28.60
N ALA A 707 -7.59 -10.14 27.60
CA ALA A 707 -6.49 -9.70 26.74
C ALA A 707 -5.40 -8.91 27.48
N ASN A 708 -5.72 -8.34 28.65
CA ASN A 708 -4.78 -7.56 29.47
C ASN A 708 -4.32 -8.31 30.73
N ARG A 709 -4.63 -9.60 30.87
CA ARG A 709 -4.30 -10.38 32.08
C ARG A 709 -2.79 -10.43 32.36
N ASP A 710 -1.99 -10.55 31.33
CA ASP A 710 -0.53 -10.51 31.36
C ASP A 710 -0.01 -9.17 31.89
N LYS A 711 -0.61 -8.07 31.45
CA LYS A 711 -0.27 -6.69 31.88
C LYS A 711 -0.64 -6.42 33.32
N PHE A 712 -1.79 -6.94 33.80
CA PHE A 712 -2.17 -6.83 35.20
C PHE A 712 -1.20 -7.55 36.13
N LEU A 713 -0.78 -8.76 35.76
CA LEU A 713 0.24 -9.51 36.52
C LEU A 713 1.56 -8.79 36.54
N PHE A 714 1.99 -8.26 35.39
CA PHE A 714 3.23 -7.54 35.28
C PHE A 714 3.26 -6.26 36.15
N ILE A 715 2.20 -5.44 36.10
CA ILE A 715 2.09 -4.21 36.90
C ILE A 715 1.97 -4.54 38.38
N SER A 716 1.23 -5.61 38.74
CA SER A 716 1.13 -6.06 40.11
C SER A 716 2.49 -6.51 40.67
N GLY A 717 3.30 -7.22 39.87
CA GLY A 717 4.66 -7.60 40.23
C GLY A 717 5.57 -6.38 40.47
N LEU A 718 5.50 -5.38 39.58
CA LEU A 718 6.25 -4.13 39.76
C LEU A 718 5.76 -3.31 40.94
N SER A 719 4.47 -3.37 41.28
CA SER A 719 3.93 -2.71 42.47
C SER A 719 4.45 -3.34 43.76
N LEU A 720 4.55 -4.68 43.81
CA LEU A 720 5.17 -5.40 44.95
C LEU A 720 6.65 -4.99 45.12
N LEU A 721 7.36 -4.78 44.00
CA LEU A 721 8.73 -4.30 44.04
C LEU A 721 8.85 -2.89 44.66
N ASN A 722 7.91 -2.00 44.33
CA ASN A 722 7.85 -0.66 44.92
C ASN A 722 7.55 -0.69 46.40
N GLU A 723 6.83 -1.69 46.90
CA GLU A 723 6.60 -1.94 48.36
C GLU A 723 7.81 -2.62 49.02
N GLY A 724 8.83 -3.04 48.26
CA GLY A 724 10.03 -3.68 48.75
C GLY A 724 9.98 -5.22 48.74
N ASP A 725 8.91 -5.80 48.21
CA ASP A 725 8.80 -7.27 48.08
C ASP A 725 9.36 -7.73 46.71
N GLY A 726 10.69 -7.89 46.66
CA GLY A 726 11.38 -8.37 45.46
C GLY A 726 11.08 -9.85 45.13
N ASP A 727 10.82 -10.68 46.13
CA ASP A 727 10.53 -12.09 45.94
C ASP A 727 9.14 -12.28 45.32
N GLY A 728 8.14 -11.55 45.82
CA GLY A 728 6.81 -11.53 45.24
C GLY A 728 6.78 -10.99 43.80
N CYS A 729 7.56 -9.96 43.55
CA CYS A 729 7.75 -9.46 42.18
C CYS A 729 8.27 -10.56 41.24
N MET A 730 9.34 -11.27 41.64
CA MET A 730 9.93 -12.33 40.84
C MET A 730 8.98 -13.52 40.60
N GLU A 731 8.13 -13.83 41.54
CA GLU A 731 7.11 -14.88 41.41
C GLU A 731 6.08 -14.50 40.36
N GLN A 732 5.54 -13.28 40.41
CA GLN A 732 4.58 -12.80 39.41
C GLN A 732 5.17 -12.65 38.03
N LEU A 733 6.41 -12.16 37.91
CA LEU A 733 7.09 -12.07 36.61
C LEU A 733 7.33 -13.45 35.96
N LYS A 734 7.64 -14.48 36.78
CA LYS A 734 7.75 -15.86 36.28
C LYS A 734 6.41 -16.38 35.80
N GLU A 735 5.33 -16.08 36.53
CA GLU A 735 3.96 -16.45 36.14
C GLU A 735 3.57 -15.82 34.79
N VAL A 736 3.96 -14.55 34.53
CA VAL A 736 3.77 -13.90 33.23
C VAL A 736 4.47 -14.65 32.10
N VAL A 737 5.75 -15.04 32.32
CA VAL A 737 6.53 -15.75 31.27
C VAL A 737 6.00 -17.17 31.04
N GLU A 738 5.52 -17.84 32.06
CA GLU A 738 5.00 -19.22 31.98
C GLU A 738 3.63 -19.27 31.33
N LYS A 739 2.71 -18.38 31.71
CA LYS A 739 1.31 -18.38 31.23
C LYS A 739 1.11 -17.63 29.90
N PHE A 740 1.91 -16.60 29.62
CA PHE A 740 1.74 -15.73 28.46
C PHE A 740 3.02 -15.56 27.65
N PRO A 741 3.64 -16.65 27.14
CA PRO A 741 4.97 -16.61 26.51
C PRO A 741 5.04 -15.74 25.24
N GLU A 742 3.93 -15.55 24.54
CA GLU A 742 3.85 -14.75 23.29
C GLU A 742 3.63 -13.25 23.54
N SER A 743 3.37 -12.86 24.78
CA SER A 743 3.08 -11.46 25.15
C SER A 743 4.33 -10.59 25.11
N GLU A 744 4.15 -9.32 24.77
CA GLU A 744 5.24 -8.32 24.81
C GLU A 744 5.74 -8.08 26.24
N VAL A 745 4.82 -8.04 27.22
CA VAL A 745 5.23 -7.90 28.63
C VAL A 745 5.97 -9.14 29.15
N SER A 746 5.76 -10.31 28.56
CA SER A 746 6.52 -11.52 28.85
C SER A 746 8.00 -11.38 28.46
N LYS A 747 8.27 -10.74 27.35
CA LYS A 747 9.64 -10.41 26.93
C LYS A 747 10.34 -9.47 27.94
N MET A 748 9.61 -8.48 28.43
CA MET A 748 10.10 -7.55 29.47
C MET A 748 10.33 -8.27 30.79
N ALA A 749 9.35 -9.09 31.23
CA ALA A 749 9.49 -9.92 32.44
C ALA A 749 10.70 -10.87 32.33
N GLY A 750 10.89 -11.48 31.16
CA GLY A 750 12.04 -12.37 30.88
C GLY A 750 13.39 -11.64 30.96
N MET A 751 13.46 -10.38 30.47
CA MET A 751 14.66 -9.55 30.60
C MET A 751 14.97 -9.22 32.08
N ILE A 752 13.93 -8.91 32.87
CA ILE A 752 14.09 -8.64 34.30
C ILE A 752 14.59 -9.90 35.00
N ILE A 753 13.95 -11.06 34.78
CA ILE A 753 14.36 -12.33 35.37
C ILE A 753 15.81 -12.67 35.01
N LYS A 754 16.17 -12.54 33.73
CA LYS A 754 17.53 -12.78 33.26
C LYS A 754 18.54 -11.84 33.91
N GLY A 755 18.22 -10.56 34.05
CA GLY A 755 19.09 -9.61 34.72
C GLY A 755 19.33 -9.96 36.17
N VAL A 756 18.32 -10.42 36.94
CA VAL A 756 18.49 -10.91 38.31
C VAL A 756 19.39 -12.14 38.34
N GLN A 757 19.22 -13.08 37.39
CA GLN A 757 20.09 -14.24 37.25
C GLN A 757 21.56 -13.87 36.96
N GLU A 758 21.76 -12.77 36.22
CA GLU A 758 23.08 -12.20 35.93
C GLU A 758 23.67 -11.40 37.08
N GLY A 759 23.01 -11.33 38.24
CA GLY A 759 23.47 -10.69 39.45
C GLY A 759 23.10 -9.22 39.61
N ARG A 760 22.17 -8.70 38.79
CA ARG A 760 21.56 -7.39 38.99
C ARG A 760 20.61 -7.44 40.18
N ARG A 761 20.52 -6.33 40.94
CA ARG A 761 19.60 -6.21 42.07
C ARG A 761 18.35 -5.43 41.62
N LEU A 762 17.17 -5.92 41.96
CA LEU A 762 15.92 -5.21 41.75
C LEU A 762 15.85 -3.98 42.64
N HIS A 763 15.33 -2.91 42.10
CA HIS A 763 15.10 -1.65 42.80
C HIS A 763 13.70 -1.14 42.43
N GLY A 764 12.91 -0.69 43.42
CA GLY A 764 11.62 -0.03 43.17
C GLY A 764 11.82 1.44 42.85
N GLY A 765 11.11 1.95 41.87
CA GLY A 765 11.19 3.36 41.45
C GLY A 765 10.01 3.77 40.58
N LYS A 766 9.99 5.03 40.11
CA LYS A 766 8.95 5.51 39.20
C LYS A 766 9.21 5.04 37.78
N PHE A 767 8.41 4.15 37.38
CA PHE A 767 8.05 3.71 36.05
C PHE A 767 9.03 3.97 34.89
N ASP A 768 10.18 3.37 34.96
CA ASP A 768 11.00 3.03 33.81
C ASP A 768 11.54 1.61 34.04
N ILE A 769 11.60 0.76 32.99
CA ILE A 769 12.16 -0.59 33.15
C ILE A 769 13.61 -0.50 33.64
N ASP A 770 14.28 0.59 33.30
CA ASP A 770 15.65 0.86 33.74
C ASP A 770 15.72 1.20 35.23
N ASP A 771 14.64 1.70 35.85
CA ASP A 771 14.56 1.93 37.30
C ASP A 771 14.41 0.63 38.12
N VAL A 772 14.05 -0.47 37.48
CA VAL A 772 13.99 -1.80 38.15
C VAL A 772 15.38 -2.31 38.53
N TRP A 773 16.41 -1.77 37.93
CA TRP A 773 17.77 -2.18 38.14
C TRP A 773 18.53 -1.17 39.02
N THR A 774 19.13 -1.63 40.09
CA THR A 774 20.17 -0.85 40.77
C THR A 774 21.37 -0.73 39.83
N GLN A 775 22.00 0.47 39.81
CA GLN A 775 23.28 0.64 39.14
C GLN A 775 24.23 -0.50 39.53
N ARG A 776 24.82 -1.11 38.51
CA ARG A 776 25.74 -2.23 38.68
C ARG A 776 26.92 -1.77 39.55
N ASP A 777 26.92 -2.13 40.82
CA ASP A 777 28.14 -2.12 41.60
C ASP A 777 29.08 -3.15 40.96
N VAL A 778 29.94 -2.67 40.09
CA VAL A 778 30.99 -3.49 39.48
C VAL A 778 32.04 -3.73 40.57
N VAL A 779 31.75 -4.72 41.41
CA VAL A 779 32.82 -5.38 42.14
C VAL A 779 33.52 -6.27 41.12
N LEU A 780 34.49 -5.68 40.45
CA LEU A 780 35.46 -6.43 39.65
C LEU A 780 36.29 -7.29 40.61
N SER A 781 35.90 -8.53 40.83
CA SER A 781 36.83 -9.58 41.21
C SER A 781 37.73 -9.80 39.99
N GLY A 782 39.01 -9.30 40.10
CA GLY A 782 40.05 -9.34 39.14
C GLY A 782 39.98 -10.39 38.04
N ASP A 783 39.70 -9.98 36.85
CA ASP A 783 40.36 -10.41 35.65
C ASP A 783 40.18 -9.32 34.56
N SER A 784 41.31 -8.88 34.02
CA SER A 784 41.45 -7.75 33.14
C SER A 784 40.95 -8.06 31.74
N THR A 785 39.72 -7.59 31.41
CA THR A 785 39.32 -7.30 30.05
C THR A 785 38.69 -5.93 29.97
N ALA A 786 39.06 -5.16 28.97
CA ALA A 786 38.84 -3.74 28.77
C ALA A 786 37.45 -3.28 29.23
N VAL A 787 37.42 -2.32 30.16
CA VAL A 787 36.23 -1.54 30.54
C VAL A 787 35.89 -0.64 29.35
N ASP A 788 34.87 -0.97 28.62
CA ASP A 788 34.23 -0.09 27.62
C ASP A 788 33.55 1.06 28.38
N THR A 789 34.32 2.07 28.77
CA THR A 789 33.77 3.34 29.30
C THR A 789 33.30 4.18 28.12
N LEU A 790 32.18 4.92 28.32
CA LEU A 790 31.75 5.94 27.37
C LEU A 790 32.89 6.92 27.10
N SER A 791 33.16 7.18 25.83
CA SER A 791 34.20 8.07 25.37
C SER A 791 33.84 9.55 25.65
N THR A 792 34.78 10.32 26.18
CA THR A 792 34.68 11.77 26.36
C THR A 792 35.50 12.56 25.35
N GLU A 793 35.99 11.90 24.29
CA GLU A 793 36.82 12.54 23.25
C GLU A 793 36.03 13.60 22.51
N ARG A 794 36.49 14.83 22.51
CA ARG A 794 35.84 16.02 21.98
C ARG A 794 36.00 16.16 20.46
N ASP A 795 37.10 15.70 19.93
CA ASP A 795 37.47 15.82 18.51
C ASP A 795 37.05 14.60 17.69
N ASP A 796 36.07 13.83 18.20
CA ASP A 796 35.47 12.71 17.49
C ASP A 796 34.23 13.17 16.66
N HIS A 797 33.77 12.32 15.75
CA HIS A 797 32.52 12.59 15.07
C HIS A 797 31.33 12.47 16.01
N TYR A 798 30.49 13.50 16.02
CA TYR A 798 29.30 13.57 16.86
C TYR A 798 28.03 13.61 16.00
N LEU A 799 26.93 13.20 16.60
CA LEU A 799 25.61 13.33 16.04
C LEU A 799 24.66 13.98 17.07
N PHE A 800 23.66 14.67 16.54
CA PHE A 800 22.55 15.20 17.33
C PHE A 800 21.37 14.24 17.17
N MET A 801 20.82 13.75 18.29
CA MET A 801 19.79 12.74 18.33
C MET A 801 18.55 13.25 19.07
N LEU A 802 17.38 12.98 18.49
CA LEU A 802 16.08 13.15 19.10
C LEU A 802 15.45 11.77 19.31
N VAL A 803 15.16 11.43 20.55
CA VAL A 803 14.52 10.16 20.93
C VAL A 803 13.07 10.45 21.33
N TYR A 804 12.11 9.73 20.79
CA TYR A 804 10.69 9.96 21.02
C TYR A 804 9.86 8.70 20.84
N SER A 805 8.70 8.65 21.52
CA SER A 805 7.71 7.61 21.25
C SER A 805 6.96 7.92 19.95
N PRO A 806 6.65 6.91 19.11
CA PRO A 806 5.90 7.08 17.86
C PRO A 806 4.58 7.86 18.04
N ASP A 807 3.94 7.71 19.20
CA ASP A 807 2.65 8.34 19.50
C ASP A 807 2.78 9.78 20.03
N SER A 808 3.98 10.20 20.47
CA SER A 808 4.19 11.51 21.08
C SER A 808 4.48 12.62 20.08
N VAL A 809 5.01 12.28 18.90
CA VAL A 809 5.49 13.25 17.90
C VAL A 809 5.13 12.78 16.50
N ASN A 810 4.63 13.70 15.67
CA ASN A 810 4.46 13.41 14.24
C ASN A 810 5.83 13.36 13.54
N GLN A 811 6.34 12.15 13.35
CA GLN A 811 7.67 11.88 12.80
C GLN A 811 7.92 12.56 11.46
N ASN A 812 6.96 12.48 10.53
CA ASN A 812 7.13 13.04 9.20
C ASN A 812 7.18 14.58 9.23
N GLN A 813 6.41 15.18 10.13
CA GLN A 813 6.43 16.62 10.32
C GLN A 813 7.74 17.08 10.99
N LEU A 814 8.21 16.34 12.00
CA LEU A 814 9.49 16.61 12.65
C LEU A 814 10.66 16.47 11.66
N LEU A 815 10.68 15.42 10.86
CA LEU A 815 11.67 15.19 9.80
C LEU A 815 11.69 16.35 8.81
N PHE A 816 10.51 16.74 8.35
CA PHE A 816 10.38 17.85 7.39
C PHE A 816 10.89 19.17 7.96
N GLU A 817 10.50 19.52 9.18
CA GLU A 817 10.91 20.77 9.82
C GLU A 817 12.42 20.78 10.09
N LEU A 818 12.99 19.64 10.46
CA LEU A 818 14.42 19.49 10.68
C LEU A 818 15.21 19.57 9.37
N ALA A 819 14.74 18.87 8.33
CA ALA A 819 15.34 18.94 6.99
C ALA A 819 15.22 20.36 6.41
N ARG A 820 14.08 21.00 6.57
CA ARG A 820 13.87 22.41 6.19
C ARG A 820 14.85 23.33 6.92
N TYR A 821 15.03 23.12 8.21
CA TYR A 821 15.95 23.91 9.03
C TYR A 821 17.40 23.73 8.56
N ASN A 822 17.83 22.49 8.35
CA ASN A 822 19.17 22.16 7.88
C ASN A 822 19.45 22.79 6.52
N PHE A 823 18.54 22.56 5.59
CA PHE A 823 18.66 23.11 4.24
C PHE A 823 18.64 24.65 4.20
N THR A 824 17.94 25.27 5.16
CA THR A 824 17.81 26.72 5.23
C THR A 824 19.06 27.40 5.80
N ASN A 825 19.65 26.80 6.83
CA ASN A 825 20.69 27.47 7.61
C ASN A 825 22.10 27.01 7.24
N PHE A 826 22.24 25.78 6.68
CA PHE A 826 23.54 25.16 6.41
C PHE A 826 23.69 24.76 4.95
N LEU A 827 23.91 25.72 4.08
CA LEU A 827 24.02 25.53 2.61
C LEU A 827 25.32 24.86 2.13
N VAL A 828 26.31 24.83 2.96
CA VAL A 828 27.66 24.33 2.63
C VAL A 828 27.93 22.96 3.23
N ARG A 829 27.18 22.58 4.25
CA ARG A 829 27.28 21.29 4.93
C ARG A 829 26.09 20.41 4.61
N ASN A 830 26.35 19.18 4.24
CA ASN A 830 25.33 18.15 4.10
C ASN A 830 25.19 17.43 5.44
N PHE A 831 24.17 17.78 6.20
CA PHE A 831 23.75 16.99 7.34
C PHE A 831 22.82 15.88 6.86
N GLU A 832 23.16 14.64 7.16
CA GLU A 832 22.30 13.50 6.89
C GLU A 832 21.35 13.30 8.07
N ILE A 833 20.07 13.09 7.75
CA ILE A 833 19.06 12.77 8.76
C ILE A 833 18.70 11.30 8.58
N GLN A 834 18.93 10.51 9.61
CA GLN A 834 18.58 9.09 9.63
C GLN A 834 17.55 8.85 10.73
N ILE A 835 16.60 7.97 10.45
CA ILE A 835 15.60 7.54 11.44
C ILE A 835 15.82 6.06 11.66
N ASP A 836 15.97 5.70 12.92
CA ASP A 836 16.13 4.32 13.33
C ASP A 836 15.14 4.03 14.47
N GLN A 837 14.67 2.80 14.52
CA GLN A 837 13.76 2.34 15.57
C GLN A 837 14.55 1.50 16.57
N ASP A 838 14.56 1.95 17.81
CA ASP A 838 15.14 1.22 18.91
C ASP A 838 14.05 0.80 19.90
N ARG A 839 13.61 -0.44 19.80
CA ARG A 839 12.49 -1.04 20.55
C ARG A 839 11.19 -0.26 20.33
N GLU A 840 10.64 0.39 21.36
CA GLU A 840 9.41 1.19 21.30
C GLU A 840 9.65 2.68 21.01
N LEU A 841 10.90 3.09 20.88
CA LEU A 841 11.28 4.47 20.65
C LEU A 841 11.83 4.64 19.24
N ASN A 842 11.51 5.75 18.62
CA ASN A 842 12.14 6.19 17.39
C ASN A 842 13.26 7.16 17.73
N ARG A 843 14.40 7.02 17.06
CA ARG A 843 15.51 7.95 17.16
C ARG A 843 15.77 8.60 15.81
N MET A 844 15.69 9.90 15.79
CA MET A 844 16.03 10.72 14.63
C MET A 844 17.40 11.33 14.85
N MET A 845 18.36 10.96 14.02
CA MET A 845 19.76 11.32 14.15
C MET A 845 20.17 12.28 13.04
N VAL A 846 20.84 13.35 13.39
CA VAL A 846 21.48 14.26 12.45
C VAL A 846 22.98 14.06 12.58
N SER A 847 23.62 13.60 11.52
CA SER A 847 25.08 13.33 11.44
C SER A 847 25.78 14.36 10.56
N GLY A 848 27.13 14.34 10.59
CA GLY A 848 27.96 15.24 9.81
C GLY A 848 28.70 16.30 10.66
N PHE A 849 28.74 16.13 11.99
CA PHE A 849 29.51 16.99 12.89
C PHE A 849 30.89 16.39 13.15
N GLN A 850 31.93 17.18 12.95
CA GLN A 850 33.33 16.75 13.10
C GLN A 850 33.85 16.86 14.53
N SER A 851 33.06 17.46 15.44
CA SER A 851 33.42 17.62 16.86
C SER A 851 32.17 17.81 17.73
N TYR A 852 32.36 17.62 19.05
CA TYR A 852 31.35 17.92 20.06
C TYR A 852 30.84 19.38 19.97
N ASP A 853 31.75 20.32 19.75
CA ASP A 853 31.42 21.75 19.69
C ASP A 853 30.51 22.09 18.52
N GLU A 854 30.70 21.44 17.36
CA GLU A 854 29.83 21.62 16.20
C GLU A 854 28.41 21.10 16.49
N ALA A 855 28.30 19.90 17.07
CA ALA A 855 27.00 19.31 17.40
C ALA A 855 26.25 20.13 18.47
N LEU A 856 26.98 20.64 19.48
CA LEU A 856 26.40 21.49 20.50
C LEU A 856 25.95 22.86 19.95
N GLN A 857 26.77 23.44 19.06
CA GLN A 857 26.42 24.69 18.40
C GLN A 857 25.19 24.54 17.53
N TYR A 858 25.06 23.41 16.80
CA TYR A 858 23.88 23.07 16.04
C TYR A 858 22.66 22.95 16.94
N ALA A 859 22.75 22.20 18.03
CA ALA A 859 21.66 22.02 18.98
C ALA A 859 21.16 23.37 19.54
N ARG A 860 22.08 24.26 19.94
CA ARG A 860 21.73 25.61 20.42
C ARG A 860 21.00 26.43 19.34
N MET A 861 21.55 26.48 18.14
CA MET A 861 20.93 27.21 17.01
C MET A 861 19.55 26.66 16.65
N LEU A 862 19.34 25.35 16.74
CA LEU A 862 18.07 24.70 16.48
C LEU A 862 17.01 25.10 17.51
N TYR A 863 17.40 25.19 18.81
CA TYR A 863 16.47 25.56 19.89
C TYR A 863 16.23 27.08 20.03
N ASP A 864 17.02 27.90 19.39
CA ASP A 864 16.73 29.33 19.25
C ASP A 864 15.60 29.57 18.24
N ASN A 865 15.24 28.56 17.43
CA ASN A 865 14.10 28.62 16.52
C ASN A 865 12.80 28.21 17.24
N GLU A 866 11.88 29.17 17.41
CA GLU A 866 10.63 28.95 18.14
C GLU A 866 9.72 27.86 17.51
N GLN A 867 9.72 27.72 16.17
CA GLN A 867 8.91 26.72 15.48
C GLN A 867 9.43 25.31 15.77
N LEU A 868 10.74 25.08 15.68
CA LEU A 868 11.34 23.79 15.98
C LEU A 868 11.23 23.41 17.45
N ARG A 869 11.29 24.37 18.34
CA ARG A 869 11.09 24.12 19.77
C ARG A 869 9.72 23.50 20.06
N ASN A 870 8.68 23.93 19.34
CA ASN A 870 7.34 23.38 19.52
C ASN A 870 7.22 21.96 18.93
N HIS A 871 7.87 21.68 17.79
CA HIS A 871 7.82 20.36 17.15
C HIS A 871 8.72 19.32 17.84
N THR A 872 9.73 19.76 18.57
CA THR A 872 10.58 18.90 19.41
C THR A 872 10.10 18.80 20.85
N ALA A 873 8.96 19.38 21.19
CA ALA A 873 8.35 19.21 22.51
C ALA A 873 7.92 17.75 22.68
N GLY A 874 8.41 17.07 23.72
CA GLY A 874 8.18 15.64 23.94
C GLY A 874 9.27 14.72 23.36
N THR A 875 10.35 15.26 22.80
CA THR A 875 11.53 14.48 22.44
C THR A 875 12.65 14.63 23.46
N MET A 876 13.34 13.53 23.74
CA MET A 876 14.61 13.56 24.48
C MET A 876 15.76 13.95 23.53
N ARG A 877 16.69 14.78 23.99
CA ARG A 877 17.70 15.42 23.16
C ARG A 877 19.07 14.98 23.62
N LEU A 878 19.83 14.41 22.71
CA LEU A 878 21.15 13.89 23.04
C LEU A 878 22.18 14.36 22.01
N ILE A 879 23.42 14.61 22.50
CA ILE A 879 24.60 14.79 21.65
C ILE A 879 25.51 13.61 21.90
N VAL A 880 25.68 12.75 20.88
CA VAL A 880 26.31 11.44 21.01
C VAL A 880 27.51 11.35 20.07
N SER A 881 28.67 10.86 20.56
CA SER A 881 29.75 10.52 19.65
C SER A 881 29.43 9.21 18.87
N GLU A 882 29.94 9.11 17.66
CA GLU A 882 29.76 7.86 16.86
C GLU A 882 30.34 6.62 17.57
N LYS A 883 31.36 6.81 18.42
CA LYS A 883 31.93 5.72 19.25
C LYS A 883 30.99 5.24 20.34
N ASN A 884 30.20 6.15 20.91
CA ASN A 884 29.25 5.80 21.97
C ASN A 884 27.92 5.25 21.44
N LEU A 885 27.59 5.53 20.18
CA LEU A 885 26.33 5.15 19.57
C LEU A 885 26.02 3.63 19.66
N PRO A 886 26.95 2.70 19.42
CA PRO A 886 26.68 1.27 19.53
C PRO A 886 26.36 0.78 20.94
N SER A 887 26.80 1.54 21.94
CA SER A 887 26.57 1.21 23.35
C SER A 887 25.25 1.78 23.88
N LEU A 888 24.66 2.72 23.15
CA LEU A 888 23.42 3.40 23.53
C LEU A 888 22.21 2.52 23.17
N GLY A 889 21.27 2.34 24.09
CA GLY A 889 20.12 1.43 23.91
C GLY A 889 20.48 -0.06 24.12
N THR A 890 21.78 -0.39 24.22
CA THR A 890 22.24 -1.78 24.44
C THR A 890 22.88 -1.96 25.82
N LYS A 891 23.93 -1.18 26.13
CA LYS A 891 24.66 -1.23 27.40
C LYS A 891 24.24 -0.10 28.34
N TYR A 892 23.93 1.05 27.79
CA TYR A 892 23.52 2.25 28.50
C TYR A 892 22.15 2.71 27.99
N SER A 893 21.24 3.07 28.91
CA SER A 893 19.98 3.72 28.60
C SER A 893 20.20 5.15 28.12
N TYR A 894 19.21 5.74 27.51
CA TYR A 894 19.23 7.14 27.07
C TYR A 894 19.36 8.10 28.26
N ASP A 895 18.72 7.77 29.40
CA ASP A 895 18.78 8.55 30.64
C ASP A 895 20.15 8.45 31.30
N GLU A 896 20.77 7.26 31.35
CA GLU A 896 22.14 7.08 31.84
C GLU A 896 23.14 7.87 30.98
N TYR A 897 22.93 7.89 29.68
CA TYR A 897 23.76 8.69 28.78
C TYR A 897 23.55 10.19 29.00
N GLN A 898 22.33 10.63 29.28
CA GLN A 898 22.01 12.01 29.61
C GLN A 898 22.75 12.42 30.91
N LEU A 899 22.77 11.59 31.94
CA LEU A 899 23.50 11.83 33.18
C LEU A 899 25.02 11.87 32.93
N PHE A 900 25.54 10.99 32.10
CA PHE A 900 26.93 11.01 31.67
C PHE A 900 27.25 12.32 30.93
N TYR A 901 26.38 12.72 30.00
CA TYR A 901 26.50 13.97 29.25
C TYR A 901 26.56 15.18 30.17
N GLU A 902 25.64 15.27 31.13
CA GLU A 902 25.57 16.39 32.09
C GLU A 902 26.77 16.45 32.99
N ARG A 903 27.36 15.32 33.32
CA ARG A 903 28.53 15.25 34.24
C ARG A 903 29.84 15.48 33.52
N GLU A 904 30.04 14.91 32.35
CA GLU A 904 31.36 14.86 31.70
C GLU A 904 31.47 15.80 30.48
N LEU A 905 30.41 15.89 29.63
CA LEU A 905 30.47 16.65 28.40
C LEU A 905 29.92 18.07 28.52
N ALA A 906 28.79 18.27 29.23
CA ALA A 906 28.15 19.57 29.35
C ALA A 906 29.01 20.62 30.07
N PRO A 907 29.87 20.29 31.09
CA PRO A 907 30.76 21.24 31.76
C PRO A 907 31.96 21.70 30.91
N MET A 908 32.21 21.09 29.76
CA MET A 908 33.35 21.42 28.91
C MET A 908 33.22 22.83 28.33
N GLU A 909 34.31 23.59 28.32
CA GLU A 909 34.36 24.90 27.67
C GLU A 909 34.19 24.76 26.17
N VAL A 910 33.18 25.44 25.61
CA VAL A 910 32.82 25.38 24.18
C VAL A 910 33.52 26.48 23.40
N SER A 911 33.95 26.16 22.18
CA SER A 911 34.55 27.16 21.29
C SER A 911 33.55 28.29 21.02
N LYS A 912 34.03 29.52 21.01
CA LYS A 912 33.24 30.72 20.68
C LYS A 912 33.21 31.02 19.19
N ASP A 913 33.94 30.27 18.39
CA ASP A 913 34.00 30.45 16.94
C ASP A 913 32.78 29.84 16.27
N ASN A 914 32.29 30.47 15.20
CA ASN A 914 31.16 29.94 14.42
C ASN A 914 31.61 28.80 13.49
N LEU A 915 31.73 27.60 14.01
CA LEU A 915 32.25 26.43 13.31
C LEU A 915 31.38 25.95 12.18
N LEU A 916 30.05 26.16 12.29
CA LEU A 916 29.07 25.67 11.30
C LEU A 916 28.85 26.64 10.14
N ILE A 917 29.25 27.88 10.24
CA ILE A 917 28.96 28.96 9.27
C ILE A 917 30.18 29.39 8.46
N ASN A 918 31.39 29.02 8.87
CA ASN A 918 32.63 29.44 8.24
C ASN A 918 33.16 28.39 7.24
N PRO A 919 33.28 28.74 5.93
CA PRO A 919 33.77 27.78 4.91
C PRO A 919 35.31 27.66 4.84
N GLU A 920 36.08 28.20 5.74
CA GLU A 920 37.55 28.33 5.59
C GLU A 920 38.38 27.10 5.99
N SER A 921 37.79 26.03 6.47
CA SER A 921 38.52 24.82 6.90
C SER A 921 38.35 23.56 6.05
N ILE A 922 37.85 23.68 4.83
CA ILE A 922 37.79 22.51 3.91
C ILE A 922 38.99 22.62 2.96
N ASP A 923 40.05 21.87 3.23
CA ASP A 923 41.11 21.58 2.27
C ASP A 923 40.47 20.92 1.07
N ALA A 924 40.41 21.63 -0.07
CA ALA A 924 39.91 21.09 -1.32
C ALA A 924 40.85 19.99 -1.79
N PRO A 925 40.36 18.80 -2.16
CA PRO A 925 41.23 17.82 -2.82
C PRO A 925 41.72 18.37 -4.14
N ASP A 926 43.01 18.19 -4.41
CA ASP A 926 43.70 18.58 -5.63
C ASP A 926 42.97 18.03 -6.85
N VAL A 927 42.50 18.92 -7.70
CA VAL A 927 41.88 18.58 -8.99
C VAL A 927 43.02 18.41 -9.98
N GLU A 928 43.33 17.17 -10.36
CA GLU A 928 44.20 16.88 -11.48
C GLU A 928 43.68 17.53 -12.76
N ASP A 929 44.57 18.25 -13.45
CA ASP A 929 44.34 18.95 -14.69
C ASP A 929 43.91 17.99 -15.82
N ILE A 930 42.63 18.07 -16.21
CA ILE A 930 42.17 17.46 -17.48
C ILE A 930 42.41 18.45 -18.61
N VAL A 931 43.37 18.09 -19.49
CA VAL A 931 43.72 18.78 -20.73
C VAL A 931 42.49 18.79 -21.67
N PRO A 932 42.13 19.94 -22.26
CA PRO A 932 40.98 20.00 -23.15
C PRO A 932 41.36 19.48 -24.57
N GLU A 933 40.62 18.51 -25.06
CA GLU A 933 40.63 18.08 -26.45
C GLU A 933 40.15 19.21 -27.39
N GLN A 934 40.90 19.39 -28.49
CA GLN A 934 40.63 20.39 -29.53
C GLN A 934 39.40 20.06 -30.37
N PRO A 935 38.63 21.05 -30.84
CA PRO A 935 37.43 20.82 -31.64
C PRO A 935 37.78 20.51 -33.11
N VAL A 936 37.16 19.46 -33.62
CA VAL A 936 37.16 19.10 -35.06
C VAL A 936 36.13 19.98 -35.78
N GLU A 937 36.53 20.67 -36.81
CA GLU A 937 35.66 21.47 -37.68
C GLU A 937 34.67 20.62 -38.49
N PRO A 938 33.41 21.04 -38.64
CA PRO A 938 32.49 20.42 -39.59
C PRO A 938 32.41 21.21 -40.90
N GLN A 939 32.55 20.48 -41.99
CA GLN A 939 32.30 20.97 -43.36
C GLN A 939 30.78 21.16 -43.59
N THR A 940 30.44 22.31 -44.19
CA THR A 940 29.11 22.66 -44.68
C THR A 940 28.73 21.92 -45.96
N PRO A 941 27.41 21.73 -46.24
CA PRO A 941 26.83 22.58 -47.30
C PRO A 941 25.45 23.14 -46.99
N ALA A 942 25.22 24.26 -47.62
CA ALA A 942 24.11 25.16 -47.50
C ALA A 942 22.78 24.66 -48.05
N THR A 943 21.67 24.97 -47.33
CA THR A 943 20.42 25.39 -47.95
C THR A 943 19.60 26.27 -46.98
N LYS A 944 19.24 27.45 -47.50
CA LYS A 944 18.49 28.50 -46.82
C LYS A 944 17.05 28.06 -46.56
N LYS A 945 16.59 28.10 -45.30
CA LYS A 945 15.19 28.35 -44.95
C LYS A 945 15.13 29.34 -43.80
N LYS A 946 14.20 30.27 -43.89
CA LYS A 946 14.00 31.44 -43.07
C LYS A 946 13.97 31.07 -41.58
N GLN A 947 14.86 31.69 -40.81
CA GLN A 947 14.80 31.75 -39.36
C GLN A 947 13.63 32.67 -38.95
N GLN A 948 12.58 32.07 -38.41
CA GLN A 948 11.73 32.74 -37.45
C GLN A 948 12.46 32.76 -36.12
N SER A 949 12.48 33.88 -35.47
CA SER A 949 13.21 34.17 -34.26
C SER A 949 12.78 33.21 -33.15
N ALA A 950 13.66 32.35 -32.72
CA ALA A 950 13.50 31.44 -31.57
C ALA A 950 13.80 32.18 -30.25
N PHE A 951 12.98 33.20 -29.90
CA PHE A 951 13.19 33.97 -28.68
C PHE A 951 11.88 34.32 -27.96
N ASP A 952 10.95 33.37 -27.92
CA ASP A 952 9.91 33.32 -26.90
C ASP A 952 9.85 31.88 -26.38
N PHE A 953 10.70 31.62 -25.40
CA PHE A 953 10.49 30.48 -24.53
C PHE A 953 9.33 30.88 -23.59
N ASP A 954 8.12 30.61 -24.01
CA ASP A 954 6.95 30.64 -23.18
C ASP A 954 7.19 29.67 -22.01
N ASP A 955 7.16 30.22 -20.79
CA ASP A 955 7.22 29.49 -19.52
C ASP A 955 6.02 28.54 -19.31
N ASP A 956 5.29 28.18 -20.35
CA ASP A 956 4.02 27.46 -20.35
C ASP A 956 4.17 25.93 -20.37
N PHE A 957 5.40 25.40 -20.23
CA PHE A 957 5.58 23.98 -19.93
C PHE A 957 5.63 23.79 -18.42
N TRP A 958 4.43 23.82 -17.76
CA TRP A 958 4.20 23.55 -16.32
C TRP A 958 4.87 24.49 -15.37
#